data_d990730665a5a56fd95d647992a69c9f
#
_entry.id   d990730665a5a56fd95d647992a69c9f
#
_cell.length_a   1.000
_cell.length_b   1.000
_cell.length_c   1.000
_cell.angle_alpha   90.00
_cell.angle_beta   90.00
_cell.angle_gamma   90.00
#
_symmetry.space_group_name_H-M   'P 1'
#
loop_
_entity.id
_entity.type
_entity.pdbx_description
1 polymer ?
#
loop_
_entity_poly.entity_id
_entity_poly.type
_entity_poly.pdbx_seq_one_letter_code
_entity_poly.pdbx_strand_id
1 'polypeptide(L)'
;MMKNIKVAISSDFLTAFANLPRQVQGKVTEFVNKFRNNPMSHGINYEKIKNGIDKKIYSVRIDNSYRGIVACQQETGVYLLLWVDHHDEAYQWAARKRCEVNPKTGAIQVFDVQNIVEDADVSKKVSIFSAARDDELLRLGVPENQMEFVKKLASKEEFYEAQSAMPKDAYEHLSWLVEGFPMAEVLELVEEEYSTASAGEDLAAALDVPTTLKSFVVVEGEDELRRIMAEPLEKWRVFLHPAQRKIVQKAYSGSARVLGGAGTGKTVVAMHRAKHLASKCNDNERILVTTFTANLAADIRENMRKICTVEELRRMEIVHLDAWVNRFLRESGFSAQIAYDDTIAPLWEQAILQANNNLPFESSFYREEWNRIAIAQEALTLEQYIKAIRTGRGTRLNRKQRIEIWKVFEIYQNLMKENHIRDINTAMYETTKLLQSAGRKPRYVSIIIDEGQDFSNNAYRMLRALAGEEHANDIFVVGDSHQRIYKNHPVLARCGINVRGRSSILKINYRTTEEIRKCAFALLNGISFDDLDEGEDFGDKCQSLTHGETPIVESFSNANDEFNFVVNEVKKLNDGGIALTDICVVARTKKLVDDYLALFTKAGVRSYAIKRNKIEDRSHDGLRIATMHRVKGLEFKYVFITAVNNRIIPLQSAINNKDAISKAESIASEKCLLYVAMTRAQKGVYITSYGKKSDFLS
;
A
#
# COMPACT_ATOMS: atom_id res chain seq x y z
N MET A 1 -1.88 48.38 7.19
CA MET A 1 -1.72 47.24 6.27
C MET A 1 -2.48 46.08 6.85
N MET A 2 -3.47 45.50 6.14
CA MET A 2 -4.13 44.28 6.60
C MET A 2 -3.07 43.17 6.62
N LYS A 3 -2.77 42.60 7.79
CA LYS A 3 -1.89 41.45 7.92
C LYS A 3 -2.51 40.28 7.13
N ASN A 4 -1.71 39.63 6.31
CA ASN A 4 -2.15 38.47 5.55
C ASN A 4 -2.37 37.30 6.54
N ILE A 5 -3.62 37.01 6.89
CA ILE A 5 -3.97 35.98 7.86
C ILE A 5 -3.75 34.61 7.20
N LYS A 6 -2.86 33.77 7.78
CA LYS A 6 -2.66 32.38 7.38
C LYS A 6 -3.28 31.44 8.42
N VAL A 7 -4.14 30.53 7.99
CA VAL A 7 -4.70 29.47 8.85
C VAL A 7 -4.23 28.12 8.33
N ALA A 8 -3.62 27.31 9.21
CA ALA A 8 -3.19 25.96 8.89
C ALA A 8 -3.81 24.96 9.87
N ILE A 9 -4.09 23.76 9.35
CA ILE A 9 -4.72 22.67 10.09
C ILE A 9 -3.69 21.56 10.25
N SER A 10 -3.47 21.10 11.50
CA SER A 10 -2.56 19.99 11.75
C SER A 10 -3.16 18.64 11.36
N SER A 11 -2.32 17.67 11.06
CA SER A 11 -2.73 16.28 10.84
C SER A 11 -3.44 15.69 12.06
N ASP A 12 -3.07 16.12 13.26
CA ASP A 12 -3.67 15.65 14.50
C ASP A 12 -5.10 16.19 14.67
N PHE A 13 -5.32 17.46 14.31
CA PHE A 13 -6.68 18.02 14.25
C PHE A 13 -7.58 17.24 13.29
N LEU A 14 -7.08 16.92 12.10
CA LEU A 14 -7.83 16.17 11.10
C LEU A 14 -8.13 14.74 11.57
N THR A 15 -7.19 14.11 12.28
CA THR A 15 -7.38 12.79 12.87
C THR A 15 -8.43 12.81 13.98
N ALA A 16 -8.35 13.79 14.88
CA ALA A 16 -9.34 13.99 15.94
C ALA A 16 -10.73 14.26 15.34
N PHE A 17 -10.82 15.17 14.37
CA PHE A 17 -12.06 15.50 13.65
C PHE A 17 -12.72 14.28 13.02
N ALA A 18 -11.94 13.40 12.35
CA ALA A 18 -12.47 12.21 11.72
C ALA A 18 -13.08 11.20 12.71
N ASN A 19 -12.66 11.23 13.98
CA ASN A 19 -13.20 10.38 15.04
C ASN A 19 -14.46 10.96 15.73
N LEU A 20 -14.83 12.20 15.42
CA LEU A 20 -16.03 12.83 16.00
C LEU A 20 -17.32 12.26 15.38
N PRO A 21 -18.45 12.27 16.12
CA PRO A 21 -19.77 11.95 15.57
C PRO A 21 -20.13 12.86 14.39
N ARG A 22 -20.77 12.34 13.34
CA ARG A 22 -21.11 13.08 12.09
C ARG A 22 -21.83 14.42 12.35
N GLN A 23 -22.73 14.47 13.35
CA GLN A 23 -23.42 15.72 13.70
C GLN A 23 -22.47 16.81 14.24
N VAL A 24 -21.41 16.38 14.94
CA VAL A 24 -20.38 17.28 15.49
C VAL A 24 -19.43 17.72 14.38
N GLN A 25 -19.07 16.81 13.44
CA GLN A 25 -18.22 17.13 12.30
C GLN A 25 -18.77 18.30 11.48
N GLY A 26 -20.10 18.36 11.27
CA GLY A 26 -20.75 19.49 10.59
C GLY A 26 -20.50 20.83 11.31
N LYS A 27 -20.65 20.85 12.64
CA LYS A 27 -20.39 22.06 13.45
C LYS A 27 -18.93 22.48 13.45
N VAL A 28 -18.01 21.49 13.52
CA VAL A 28 -16.57 21.76 13.44
C VAL A 28 -16.20 22.35 12.09
N THR A 29 -16.74 21.81 10.99
CA THR A 29 -16.50 22.34 9.63
C THR A 29 -16.99 23.80 9.51
N GLU A 30 -18.18 24.10 10.03
CA GLU A 30 -18.71 25.47 10.06
C GLU A 30 -17.83 26.41 10.92
N PHE A 31 -17.38 25.92 12.07
CA PHE A 31 -16.44 26.65 12.92
C PHE A 31 -15.13 26.93 12.21
N VAL A 32 -14.50 25.93 11.59
CA VAL A 32 -13.21 26.09 10.87
C VAL A 32 -13.37 27.09 9.72
N ASN A 33 -14.52 27.10 9.02
CA ASN A 33 -14.77 28.08 7.96
C ASN A 33 -14.90 29.51 8.52
N LYS A 34 -15.62 29.71 9.62
CA LYS A 34 -15.70 31.00 10.32
C LYS A 34 -14.32 31.44 10.81
N PHE A 35 -13.57 30.51 11.41
CA PHE A 35 -12.24 30.77 11.95
C PHE A 35 -11.26 31.22 10.86
N ARG A 36 -11.25 30.54 9.72
CA ARG A 36 -10.42 30.90 8.58
C ARG A 36 -10.74 32.30 8.04
N ASN A 37 -12.01 32.65 7.91
CA ASN A 37 -12.42 33.93 7.36
C ASN A 37 -12.07 35.10 8.28
N ASN A 38 -12.21 34.95 9.58
CA ASN A 38 -11.82 35.97 10.55
C ASN A 38 -11.54 35.33 11.92
N PRO A 39 -10.30 34.88 12.20
CA PRO A 39 -9.94 34.30 13.50
C PRO A 39 -10.12 35.26 14.68
N MET A 40 -10.13 36.56 14.45
CA MET A 40 -10.28 37.60 15.46
C MET A 40 -11.73 38.10 15.61
N SER A 41 -12.71 37.42 15.02
CA SER A 41 -14.11 37.84 15.13
C SER A 41 -14.61 37.73 16.58
N HIS A 42 -15.50 38.66 16.99
CA HIS A 42 -16.11 38.67 18.34
C HIS A 42 -16.87 37.38 18.71
N GLY A 43 -17.18 36.54 17.74
CA GLY A 43 -17.82 35.23 17.96
C GLY A 43 -16.86 34.09 18.27
N ILE A 44 -15.54 34.33 18.23
CA ILE A 44 -14.52 33.35 18.55
C ILE A 44 -13.93 33.68 19.92
N ASN A 45 -14.34 32.91 20.93
CA ASN A 45 -13.84 33.10 22.30
C ASN A 45 -12.57 32.27 22.50
N TYR A 46 -11.45 32.95 22.69
CA TYR A 46 -10.18 32.35 23.10
C TYR A 46 -10.11 32.22 24.61
N GLU A 47 -9.94 31.00 25.09
CA GLU A 47 -9.78 30.69 26.51
C GLU A 47 -8.37 30.18 26.74
N LYS A 48 -7.69 30.70 27.76
CA LYS A 48 -6.33 30.20 28.13
C LYS A 48 -6.47 28.82 28.76
N ILE A 49 -5.55 27.94 28.42
CA ILE A 49 -5.47 26.61 29.02
C ILE A 49 -4.97 26.73 30.46
N LYS A 50 -5.81 26.32 31.42
CA LYS A 50 -5.40 26.27 32.83
C LYS A 50 -4.27 25.24 32.97
N ASN A 51 -3.17 25.66 33.60
CA ASN A 51 -1.97 24.85 33.76
C ASN A 51 -1.29 24.42 32.43
N GLY A 52 -1.59 25.10 31.30
CA GLY A 52 -0.93 24.86 30.02
C GLY A 52 0.53 25.29 30.06
N ILE A 53 1.42 24.44 29.53
CA ILE A 53 2.88 24.67 29.48
C ILE A 53 3.18 25.77 28.45
N ASP A 54 2.49 25.78 27.32
CA ASP A 54 2.68 26.74 26.24
C ASP A 54 1.62 27.84 26.24
N LYS A 55 2.07 29.08 26.44
CA LYS A 55 1.20 30.27 26.47
C LYS A 55 0.65 30.67 25.09
N LYS A 56 1.18 30.10 23.99
CA LYS A 56 0.72 30.33 22.62
C LYS A 56 -0.50 29.45 22.27
N ILE A 57 -0.84 28.44 23.12
CA ILE A 57 -1.93 27.51 22.91
C ILE A 57 -3.18 28.00 23.65
N TYR A 58 -4.30 28.04 22.93
CA TYR A 58 -5.62 28.47 23.42
C TYR A 58 -6.68 27.42 23.10
N SER A 59 -7.70 27.38 23.89
CA SER A 59 -8.98 26.73 23.59
C SER A 59 -9.91 27.70 22.90
N VAL A 60 -10.62 27.26 21.87
CA VAL A 60 -11.70 28.00 21.20
C VAL A 60 -12.98 27.19 21.24
N ARG A 61 -14.09 27.88 21.59
CA ARG A 61 -15.38 27.22 21.75
C ARG A 61 -16.00 26.89 20.39
N ILE A 62 -16.36 25.65 20.16
CA ILE A 62 -17.11 25.19 18.99
C ILE A 62 -18.60 25.14 19.32
N ASP A 63 -18.97 24.42 20.39
CA ASP A 63 -20.29 24.41 20.96
C ASP A 63 -20.22 24.25 22.50
N ASN A 64 -21.31 23.83 23.15
CA ASN A 64 -21.33 23.69 24.61
C ASN A 64 -20.39 22.56 25.11
N SER A 65 -20.15 21.53 24.32
CA SER A 65 -19.43 20.33 24.71
C SER A 65 -18.05 20.21 24.04
N TYR A 66 -17.82 20.83 22.89
CA TYR A 66 -16.61 20.62 22.07
C TYR A 66 -15.73 21.86 22.00
N ARG A 67 -14.44 21.66 22.03
CA ARG A 67 -13.39 22.69 21.94
C ARG A 67 -12.40 22.37 20.82
N GLY A 68 -12.00 23.41 20.09
CA GLY A 68 -10.84 23.39 19.23
C GLY A 68 -9.62 23.91 19.99
N ILE A 69 -8.47 23.33 19.77
CA ILE A 69 -7.19 23.79 20.31
C ILE A 69 -6.39 24.48 19.21
N VAL A 70 -5.95 25.69 19.48
CA VAL A 70 -5.32 26.59 18.52
C VAL A 70 -4.01 27.12 19.07
N ALA A 71 -2.93 27.09 18.32
CA ALA A 71 -1.76 27.91 18.57
C ALA A 71 -1.84 29.17 17.69
N CYS A 72 -1.53 30.33 18.25
CA CYS A 72 -1.54 31.57 17.50
C CYS A 72 -0.34 32.43 17.78
N GLN A 73 0.18 33.06 16.72
CA GLN A 73 1.17 34.11 16.78
C GLN A 73 0.57 35.37 16.18
N GLN A 74 0.00 36.23 17.07
CA GLN A 74 -0.75 37.42 16.65
C GLN A 74 0.12 38.43 15.88
N GLU A 75 1.42 38.44 16.14
CA GLU A 75 2.38 39.34 15.48
C GLU A 75 2.54 39.04 14.00
N THR A 76 2.53 37.77 13.62
CA THR A 76 2.68 37.32 12.22
C THR A 76 1.34 37.01 11.52
N GLY A 77 0.25 36.95 12.27
CA GLY A 77 -1.09 36.65 11.75
C GLY A 77 -1.30 35.16 11.40
N VAL A 78 -0.51 34.26 12.02
CA VAL A 78 -0.59 32.81 11.80
C VAL A 78 -1.43 32.14 12.90
N TYR A 79 -2.32 31.26 12.48
CA TYR A 79 -3.19 30.48 13.34
C TYR A 79 -3.14 29.01 12.95
N LEU A 80 -2.83 28.15 13.92
CA LEU A 80 -2.69 26.71 13.74
C LEU A 80 -3.81 25.99 14.49
N LEU A 81 -4.65 25.26 13.80
CA LEU A 81 -5.64 24.35 14.39
C LEU A 81 -4.95 23.04 14.73
N LEU A 82 -4.80 22.71 16.02
CA LEU A 82 -3.96 21.62 16.51
C LEU A 82 -4.75 20.36 16.88
N TRP A 83 -5.92 20.52 17.53
CA TRP A 83 -6.74 19.42 18.04
C TRP A 83 -8.21 19.83 18.15
N VAL A 84 -9.11 18.84 18.17
CA VAL A 84 -10.54 19.05 18.44
C VAL A 84 -11.12 17.85 19.18
N ASP A 85 -11.79 18.12 20.32
CA ASP A 85 -12.37 17.07 21.13
C ASP A 85 -13.42 17.62 22.08
N HIS A 86 -14.01 16.74 22.90
CA HIS A 86 -14.82 17.14 24.03
C HIS A 86 -14.02 18.05 24.99
N HIS A 87 -14.71 18.91 25.72
CA HIS A 87 -14.10 19.97 26.55
C HIS A 87 -12.93 19.44 27.40
N ASP A 88 -13.15 18.39 28.19
CA ASP A 88 -12.16 17.91 29.16
C ASP A 88 -10.96 17.23 28.47
N GLU A 89 -11.20 16.41 27.45
CA GLU A 89 -10.16 15.76 26.66
C GLU A 89 -9.31 16.79 25.90
N ALA A 90 -9.95 17.80 25.31
CA ALA A 90 -9.23 18.87 24.60
C ALA A 90 -8.30 19.65 25.55
N TYR A 91 -8.76 19.97 26.77
CA TYR A 91 -7.94 20.65 27.77
C TYR A 91 -6.79 19.78 28.29
N GLN A 92 -7.03 18.48 28.56
CA GLN A 92 -5.98 17.54 28.96
C GLN A 92 -4.91 17.38 27.87
N TRP A 93 -5.34 17.29 26.60
CA TRP A 93 -4.42 17.25 25.47
C TRP A 93 -3.56 18.51 25.40
N ALA A 94 -4.17 19.69 25.46
CA ALA A 94 -3.50 20.98 25.31
C ALA A 94 -2.55 21.32 26.48
N ALA A 95 -2.88 20.89 27.70
CA ALA A 95 -2.10 21.23 28.90
C ALA A 95 -0.66 20.69 28.83
N ARG A 96 -0.43 19.58 28.12
CA ARG A 96 0.86 18.91 27.98
C ARG A 96 1.65 19.33 26.73
N LYS A 97 1.00 19.99 25.79
CA LYS A 97 1.58 20.28 24.46
C LYS A 97 2.39 21.55 24.42
N ARG A 98 3.42 21.54 23.64
CA ARG A 98 4.22 22.67 23.23
C ARG A 98 4.22 22.78 21.71
N CYS A 99 4.13 24.03 21.21
CA CYS A 99 4.19 24.34 19.79
C CYS A 99 5.32 25.35 19.56
N GLU A 100 6.39 24.92 18.88
CA GLU A 100 7.54 25.77 18.60
C GLU A 100 8.08 25.53 17.19
N VAL A 101 8.90 26.48 16.70
CA VAL A 101 9.67 26.31 15.48
C VAL A 101 11.03 25.76 15.88
N ASN A 102 11.43 24.64 15.32
CA ASN A 102 12.75 24.08 15.57
C ASN A 102 13.82 24.97 14.92
N PRO A 103 14.82 25.47 15.68
CA PRO A 103 15.78 26.44 15.18
C PRO A 103 16.75 25.86 14.13
N LYS A 104 16.92 24.54 14.08
CA LYS A 104 17.81 23.86 13.11
C LYS A 104 17.09 23.46 11.84
N THR A 105 15.86 22.98 11.98
CA THR A 105 15.08 22.44 10.85
C THR A 105 14.11 23.46 10.25
N GLY A 106 13.80 24.54 11.00
CA GLY A 106 12.79 25.53 10.64
C GLY A 106 11.35 24.98 10.67
N ALA A 107 11.15 23.73 11.08
CA ALA A 107 9.84 23.07 11.09
C ALA A 107 9.01 23.45 12.32
N ILE A 108 7.68 23.57 12.14
CA ILE A 108 6.75 23.69 13.26
C ILE A 108 6.58 22.32 13.89
N GLN A 109 6.86 22.22 15.19
CA GLN A 109 6.77 21.01 15.98
C GLN A 109 5.72 21.13 17.07
N VAL A 110 4.92 20.08 17.27
CA VAL A 110 3.93 19.97 18.37
C VAL A 110 4.18 18.66 19.09
N PHE A 111 4.52 18.71 20.37
CA PHE A 111 4.94 17.55 21.15
C PHE A 111 4.57 17.69 22.64
N ASP A 112 4.62 16.56 23.38
CA ASP A 112 4.40 16.55 24.83
C ASP A 112 5.68 16.95 25.57
N VAL A 113 5.55 17.88 26.51
CA VAL A 113 6.63 18.18 27.46
C VAL A 113 6.52 17.20 28.62
N GLN A 114 7.43 16.24 28.67
CA GLN A 114 7.52 15.33 29.82
C GLN A 114 8.20 16.01 30.99
N ASN A 115 7.57 15.98 32.16
CA ASN A 115 8.30 16.23 33.41
C ASN A 115 9.15 15.00 33.67
N ILE A 116 10.46 15.15 33.58
CA ILE A 116 11.42 14.13 33.98
C ILE A 116 11.27 13.93 35.49
N VAL A 117 10.53 12.92 35.89
CA VAL A 117 10.58 12.47 37.28
C VAL A 117 11.96 11.84 37.45
N GLU A 118 12.78 12.41 38.33
CA GLU A 118 14.02 11.81 38.76
C GLU A 118 13.70 10.53 39.57
N ASP A 119 13.53 9.42 38.89
CA ASP A 119 13.58 8.12 39.55
C ASP A 119 15.04 7.81 39.93
N ALA A 120 15.31 7.83 41.22
CA ALA A 120 16.63 7.69 41.84
C ALA A 120 17.27 6.30 41.68
N ASP A 121 16.71 5.40 40.87
CA ASP A 121 17.17 4.02 40.77
C ASP A 121 17.40 3.52 39.33
N VAL A 122 17.87 4.40 38.44
CA VAL A 122 18.28 3.99 37.10
C VAL A 122 19.72 3.47 37.15
N SER A 123 19.87 2.16 37.37
CA SER A 123 21.09 1.41 37.05
C SER A 123 21.54 1.78 35.63
N LYS A 124 22.84 2.03 35.45
CA LYS A 124 23.56 2.49 34.23
C LYS A 124 23.17 1.69 32.95
N LYS A 125 21.98 1.91 32.42
CA LYS A 125 21.63 1.42 31.08
C LYS A 125 22.28 2.38 30.06
N VAL A 126 23.00 1.82 29.09
CA VAL A 126 23.60 2.60 28.01
C VAL A 126 22.50 3.00 27.03
N SER A 127 22.36 4.29 26.75
CA SER A 127 21.38 4.79 25.78
C SER A 127 21.65 4.24 24.37
N ILE A 128 20.58 3.94 23.64
CA ILE A 128 20.67 3.56 22.21
C ILE A 128 21.22 4.70 21.34
N PHE A 129 21.14 5.95 21.81
CA PHE A 129 21.67 7.15 21.13
C PHE A 129 22.99 7.65 21.75
N SER A 130 23.67 6.84 22.58
CA SER A 130 24.91 7.23 23.26
C SER A 130 26.07 7.61 22.32
N ALA A 131 26.06 7.08 21.09
CA ALA A 131 27.06 7.41 20.07
C ALA A 131 26.74 8.70 19.29
N ALA A 132 25.50 9.21 19.39
CA ALA A 132 25.07 10.41 18.69
C ALA A 132 25.48 11.66 19.44
N ARG A 133 26.02 12.65 18.71
CA ARG A 133 26.36 13.97 19.26
C ARG A 133 25.13 14.86 19.35
N ASP A 134 25.16 15.85 20.23
CA ASP A 134 24.04 16.77 20.44
C ASP A 134 23.69 17.55 19.17
N ASP A 135 24.70 17.99 18.41
CA ASP A 135 24.48 18.68 17.14
C ASP A 135 23.82 17.78 16.08
N GLU A 136 24.12 16.48 16.07
CA GLU A 136 23.50 15.51 15.18
C GLU A 136 22.01 15.29 15.53
N LEU A 137 21.71 15.12 16.82
CA LEU A 137 20.33 14.99 17.28
C LEU A 137 19.49 16.25 17.02
N LEU A 138 20.07 17.45 17.20
CA LEU A 138 19.42 18.71 16.85
C LEU A 138 19.14 18.81 15.34
N ARG A 139 20.08 18.38 14.50
CA ARG A 139 19.91 18.32 13.03
C ARG A 139 18.84 17.30 12.61
N LEU A 140 18.63 16.26 13.39
CA LEU A 140 17.55 15.30 13.19
C LEU A 140 16.18 15.79 13.68
N GLY A 141 16.10 17.01 14.19
CA GLY A 141 14.84 17.62 14.61
C GLY A 141 14.52 17.45 16.09
N VAL A 142 15.40 16.87 16.90
CA VAL A 142 15.20 16.78 18.36
C VAL A 142 15.27 18.17 18.97
N PRO A 143 14.21 18.65 19.67
CA PRO A 143 14.26 19.92 20.37
C PRO A 143 15.28 19.91 21.53
N GLU A 144 15.90 21.07 21.83
CA GLU A 144 16.88 21.17 22.91
C GLU A 144 16.33 20.68 24.27
N ASN A 145 15.07 20.99 24.55
CA ASN A 145 14.40 20.62 25.79
C ASN A 145 14.04 19.12 25.87
N GLN A 146 14.17 18.37 24.79
CA GLN A 146 13.98 16.91 24.76
C GLN A 146 15.29 16.12 24.63
N MET A 147 16.41 16.78 24.54
CA MET A 147 17.72 16.17 24.37
C MET A 147 18.04 15.14 25.47
N GLU A 148 17.83 15.53 26.74
CA GLU A 148 18.04 14.63 27.88
C GLU A 148 17.08 13.43 27.87
N PHE A 149 15.84 13.64 27.46
CA PHE A 149 14.85 12.57 27.33
C PHE A 149 15.29 11.56 26.29
N VAL A 150 15.64 12.00 25.09
CA VAL A 150 16.10 11.11 24.00
C VAL A 150 17.36 10.34 24.41
N LYS A 151 18.29 10.99 25.08
CA LYS A 151 19.54 10.36 25.56
C LYS A 151 19.35 9.37 26.73
N LYS A 152 18.19 9.34 27.38
CA LYS A 152 17.86 8.36 28.42
C LYS A 152 17.24 7.08 27.87
N LEU A 153 16.78 7.06 26.61
CA LEU A 153 16.18 5.89 25.99
C LEU A 153 17.21 4.76 25.84
N ALA A 154 17.00 3.64 26.50
CA ALA A 154 17.97 2.56 26.62
C ALA A 154 17.65 1.34 25.75
N SER A 155 16.42 1.25 25.22
CA SER A 155 16.01 0.13 24.36
C SER A 155 15.14 0.62 23.20
N LYS A 156 14.98 -0.25 22.19
CA LYS A 156 14.07 0.00 21.06
C LYS A 156 12.63 0.12 21.52
N GLU A 157 12.24 -0.70 22.49
CA GLU A 157 10.90 -0.73 23.07
C GLU A 157 10.59 0.61 23.75
N GLU A 158 11.49 1.09 24.60
CA GLU A 158 11.37 2.41 25.25
C GLU A 158 11.26 3.55 24.20
N PHE A 159 12.02 3.47 23.11
CA PHE A 159 11.93 4.43 22.00
C PHE A 159 10.57 4.41 21.32
N TYR A 160 10.02 3.22 21.02
CA TYR A 160 8.72 3.11 20.36
C TYR A 160 7.55 3.57 21.26
N GLU A 161 7.62 3.31 22.56
CA GLU A 161 6.65 3.82 23.54
C GLU A 161 6.68 5.34 23.65
N ALA A 162 7.84 5.95 23.39
CA ALA A 162 8.03 7.39 23.42
C ALA A 162 7.51 8.15 22.18
N GLN A 163 6.89 7.47 21.21
CA GLN A 163 6.41 8.07 19.96
C GLN A 163 5.56 9.31 20.16
N SER A 164 4.60 9.28 21.11
CA SER A 164 3.67 10.39 21.36
C SER A 164 4.32 11.56 22.08
N ALA A 165 5.49 11.36 22.71
CA ALA A 165 6.21 12.35 23.49
C ALA A 165 7.14 13.20 22.63
N MET A 166 7.53 12.73 21.45
CA MET A 166 8.48 13.41 20.57
C MET A 166 7.76 14.12 19.40
N PRO A 167 8.37 15.17 18.82
CA PRO A 167 7.94 15.69 17.52
C PRO A 167 7.95 14.59 16.47
N LYS A 168 6.95 14.58 15.57
CA LYS A 168 6.81 13.54 14.56
C LYS A 168 8.01 13.40 13.64
N ASP A 169 8.59 14.52 13.22
CA ASP A 169 9.78 14.57 12.39
C ASP A 169 11.00 14.00 13.13
N ALA A 170 11.24 14.42 14.37
CA ALA A 170 12.33 13.90 15.19
C ALA A 170 12.19 12.38 15.41
N TYR A 171 10.98 11.92 15.78
CA TYR A 171 10.72 10.49 15.96
C TYR A 171 10.97 9.71 14.67
N GLU A 172 10.52 10.22 13.53
CA GLU A 172 10.74 9.61 12.22
C GLU A 172 12.25 9.48 11.91
N HIS A 173 13.03 10.52 12.10
CA HIS A 173 14.46 10.52 11.80
C HIS A 173 15.25 9.63 12.78
N LEU A 174 14.91 9.67 14.07
CA LEU A 174 15.52 8.79 15.06
C LEU A 174 15.16 7.32 14.83
N SER A 175 13.96 7.02 14.34
CA SER A 175 13.56 5.66 14.03
C SER A 175 14.49 5.00 13.00
N TRP A 176 15.02 5.76 12.04
CA TRP A 176 15.98 5.24 11.08
C TRP A 176 17.30 4.82 11.72
N LEU A 177 17.79 5.61 12.70
CA LEU A 177 18.98 5.24 13.48
C LEU A 177 18.73 3.96 14.29
N VAL A 178 17.57 3.87 14.94
CA VAL A 178 17.16 2.70 15.73
C VAL A 178 17.06 1.45 14.83
N GLU A 179 16.70 1.63 13.56
CA GLU A 179 16.64 0.57 12.54
C GLU A 179 17.99 0.27 11.87
N GLY A 180 19.07 0.91 12.33
CA GLY A 180 20.44 0.61 11.93
C GLY A 180 20.91 1.35 10.68
N PHE A 181 20.24 2.42 10.25
CA PHE A 181 20.79 3.31 9.23
C PHE A 181 21.98 4.09 9.80
N PRO A 182 23.07 4.26 9.05
CA PRO A 182 24.20 5.06 9.48
C PRO A 182 23.81 6.53 9.69
N MET A 183 24.29 7.17 10.75
CA MET A 183 24.04 8.58 11.07
C MET A 183 24.29 9.50 9.86
N ALA A 184 25.39 9.29 9.14
CA ALA A 184 25.74 10.11 7.98
C ALA A 184 24.70 10.02 6.86
N GLU A 185 24.14 8.83 6.61
CA GLU A 185 23.10 8.59 5.60
C GLU A 185 21.79 9.27 6.01
N VAL A 186 21.43 9.17 7.30
CA VAL A 186 20.20 9.80 7.82
C VAL A 186 20.31 11.33 7.75
N LEU A 187 21.45 11.89 8.18
CA LEU A 187 21.67 13.34 8.11
C LEU A 187 21.64 13.87 6.68
N GLU A 188 22.26 13.17 5.73
CA GLU A 188 22.22 13.56 4.31
C GLU A 188 20.78 13.60 3.77
N LEU A 189 19.95 12.62 4.15
CA LEU A 189 18.53 12.55 3.77
C LEU A 189 17.73 13.72 4.37
N VAL A 190 17.98 14.04 5.62
CA VAL A 190 17.25 15.05 6.39
C VAL A 190 17.65 16.47 5.98
N GLU A 191 18.92 16.73 5.73
CA GLU A 191 19.42 18.06 5.34
C GLU A 191 18.94 18.51 3.96
N GLU A 192 18.71 17.60 3.03
CA GLU A 192 18.08 17.94 1.76
C GLU A 192 16.66 18.52 1.95
N GLU A 193 15.98 18.22 3.06
CA GLU A 193 14.66 18.75 3.38
C GLU A 193 14.70 20.14 4.02
N TYR A 194 15.79 20.48 4.69
CA TYR A 194 15.94 21.72 5.43
C TYR A 194 16.58 22.86 4.62
N SER A 195 16.86 22.66 3.36
CA SER A 195 17.80 23.41 2.54
C SER A 195 17.59 24.94 2.40
N THR A 196 16.61 25.56 3.09
CA THR A 196 16.34 26.99 2.89
C THR A 196 15.88 27.79 4.09
N ALA A 197 15.77 27.26 5.30
CA ALA A 197 15.05 27.99 6.34
C ALA A 197 15.88 28.33 7.59
N SER A 198 16.41 29.54 7.64
CA SER A 198 16.62 30.24 8.90
C SER A 198 15.34 30.98 9.31
N ALA A 199 14.28 30.24 9.67
CA ALA A 199 12.97 30.85 9.96
C ALA A 199 12.90 31.55 11.34
N GLY A 200 13.88 31.36 12.21
CA GLY A 200 13.81 31.87 13.57
C GLY A 200 12.57 31.33 14.30
N GLU A 201 11.92 32.17 15.12
CA GLU A 201 10.64 31.82 15.79
C GLU A 201 9.41 32.21 14.96
N ASP A 202 9.55 32.55 13.67
CA ASP A 202 8.45 33.00 12.81
C ASP A 202 7.66 31.84 12.25
N LEU A 203 6.43 31.63 12.77
CA LEU A 203 5.50 30.61 12.28
C LEU A 203 5.10 30.83 10.82
N ALA A 204 5.12 32.07 10.31
CA ALA A 204 4.72 32.33 8.92
C ALA A 204 5.75 31.82 7.92
N ALA A 205 7.03 31.98 8.22
CA ALA A 205 8.12 31.43 7.43
C ALA A 205 8.21 29.90 7.60
N ALA A 206 7.96 29.40 8.81
CA ALA A 206 7.99 27.98 9.12
C ALA A 206 6.87 27.18 8.43
N LEU A 207 5.72 27.80 8.09
CA LEU A 207 4.65 27.14 7.32
C LEU A 207 5.05 26.80 5.88
N ASP A 208 6.03 27.48 5.31
CA ASP A 208 6.49 27.24 3.94
C ASP A 208 7.59 26.15 3.89
N VAL A 209 8.05 25.67 5.05
CA VAL A 209 9.07 24.60 5.16
C VAL A 209 8.46 23.26 4.77
N PRO A 210 9.10 22.48 3.87
CA PRO A 210 8.58 21.18 3.43
C PRO A 210 8.23 20.21 4.56
N THR A 211 9.01 20.18 5.64
CA THR A 211 8.77 19.34 6.81
C THR A 211 7.51 19.76 7.58
N THR A 212 7.26 21.07 7.71
CA THR A 212 6.01 21.58 8.31
C THR A 212 4.80 21.18 7.48
N LEU A 213 4.90 21.26 6.15
CA LEU A 213 3.81 20.87 5.24
C LEU A 213 3.45 19.38 5.30
N LYS A 214 4.31 18.53 5.90
CA LYS A 214 3.98 17.15 6.24
C LYS A 214 2.93 17.05 7.36
N SER A 215 2.97 17.96 8.31
CA SER A 215 2.16 17.96 9.52
C SER A 215 1.04 18.98 9.50
N PHE A 216 1.11 19.99 8.62
CA PHE A 216 0.13 21.07 8.51
C PHE A 216 -0.32 21.29 7.07
N VAL A 217 -1.60 21.60 6.90
CA VAL A 217 -2.19 22.01 5.61
C VAL A 217 -2.62 23.46 5.72
N VAL A 218 -2.04 24.33 4.89
CA VAL A 218 -2.48 25.74 4.77
C VAL A 218 -3.77 25.76 3.96
N VAL A 219 -4.80 26.45 4.47
CA VAL A 219 -6.12 26.49 3.84
C VAL A 219 -6.31 27.79 3.08
N GLU A 220 -6.26 27.73 1.75
CA GLU A 220 -6.35 28.91 0.89
C GLU A 220 -7.79 29.26 0.46
N GLY A 221 -8.72 28.29 0.42
CA GLY A 221 -10.09 28.49 -0.05
C GLY A 221 -11.17 27.66 0.66
N GLU A 222 -12.45 28.05 0.50
CA GLU A 222 -13.57 27.33 1.08
C GLU A 222 -13.78 25.94 0.45
N ASP A 223 -13.63 25.84 -0.85
CA ASP A 223 -13.72 24.56 -1.58
C ASP A 223 -12.57 23.63 -1.20
N GLU A 224 -11.39 24.18 -0.97
CA GLU A 224 -10.26 23.44 -0.47
C GLU A 224 -10.48 22.96 0.98
N LEU A 225 -11.00 23.82 1.85
CA LEU A 225 -11.37 23.46 3.20
C LEU A 225 -12.40 22.32 3.20
N ARG A 226 -13.47 22.44 2.41
CA ARG A 226 -14.50 21.40 2.31
C ARG A 226 -13.90 20.07 1.88
N ARG A 227 -12.99 20.10 0.92
CA ARG A 227 -12.28 18.89 0.42
C ARG A 227 -11.37 18.31 1.51
N ILE A 228 -10.59 19.14 2.22
CA ILE A 228 -9.71 18.72 3.31
C ILE A 228 -10.53 18.10 4.46
N MET A 229 -11.66 18.69 4.82
CA MET A 229 -12.50 18.20 5.90
C MET A 229 -13.33 16.97 5.53
N ALA A 230 -13.67 16.80 4.25
CA ALA A 230 -14.41 15.62 3.77
C ALA A 230 -13.52 14.36 3.68
N GLU A 231 -12.22 14.54 3.39
CA GLU A 231 -11.27 13.43 3.17
C GLU A 231 -9.98 13.60 4.02
N PRO A 232 -10.07 13.75 5.34
CA PRO A 232 -8.95 14.23 6.16
C PRO A 232 -7.75 13.29 6.21
N LEU A 233 -7.95 11.97 6.12
CA LEU A 233 -6.89 10.96 6.22
C LEU A 233 -6.30 10.55 4.87
N GLU A 234 -7.03 10.73 3.78
CA GLU A 234 -6.62 10.23 2.46
C GLU A 234 -5.51 11.05 1.80
N LYS A 235 -5.41 12.36 2.08
CA LYS A 235 -4.29 13.19 1.60
C LYS A 235 -2.94 12.72 2.16
N TRP A 236 -2.92 12.18 3.37
CA TRP A 236 -1.70 11.71 4.04
C TRP A 236 -1.25 10.33 3.57
N ARG A 237 -2.15 9.52 3.00
CA ARG A 237 -1.82 8.21 2.40
C ARG A 237 -0.92 8.30 1.18
N VAL A 238 -0.87 9.45 0.51
CA VAL A 238 -0.12 9.67 -0.73
C VAL A 238 1.16 10.47 -0.50
N PHE A 239 1.54 10.67 0.77
CA PHE A 239 2.73 11.43 1.12
C PHE A 239 4.01 10.64 0.80
N LEU A 240 4.98 11.32 0.17
CA LEU A 240 6.26 10.73 -0.20
C LEU A 240 7.28 10.93 0.93
N HIS A 241 7.70 9.83 1.54
CA HIS A 241 8.74 9.84 2.57
C HIS A 241 10.08 10.29 1.99
N PRO A 242 10.96 10.98 2.75
CA PRO A 242 12.26 11.45 2.27
C PRO A 242 13.12 10.36 1.63
N ALA A 243 13.25 9.19 2.28
CA ALA A 243 13.99 8.06 1.72
C ALA A 243 13.44 7.57 0.37
N GLN A 244 12.13 7.71 0.15
CA GLN A 244 11.48 7.39 -1.11
C GLN A 244 11.71 8.49 -2.16
N ARG A 245 11.90 9.75 -1.74
CA ARG A 245 12.12 10.91 -2.63
C ARG A 245 13.37 10.74 -3.48
N LYS A 246 14.49 10.27 -2.91
CA LYS A 246 15.72 9.96 -3.66
C LYS A 246 15.43 8.95 -4.79
N ILE A 247 14.68 7.89 -4.51
CA ILE A 247 14.31 6.87 -5.50
C ILE A 247 13.43 7.47 -6.60
N VAL A 248 12.48 8.33 -6.22
CA VAL A 248 11.56 8.99 -7.15
C VAL A 248 12.26 9.97 -8.07
N GLN A 249 13.20 10.77 -7.55
CA GLN A 249 13.87 11.84 -8.29
C GLN A 249 15.09 11.38 -9.07
N LYS A 250 15.66 10.22 -8.72
CA LYS A 250 16.88 9.67 -9.34
C LYS A 250 16.72 9.52 -10.86
N ALA A 251 17.70 10.02 -11.61
CA ALA A 251 17.81 9.76 -13.02
C ALA A 251 18.43 8.35 -13.23
N TYR A 252 17.68 7.47 -13.84
CA TYR A 252 18.14 6.12 -14.16
C TYR A 252 18.60 6.07 -15.63
N SER A 253 19.73 5.43 -15.90
CA SER A 253 20.25 5.27 -17.25
C SER A 253 19.46 4.27 -18.12
N GLY A 254 18.49 3.57 -17.54
CA GLY A 254 17.64 2.57 -18.19
C GLY A 254 16.50 2.17 -17.26
N SER A 255 16.06 0.92 -17.37
CA SER A 255 15.01 0.36 -16.50
C SER A 255 15.47 0.26 -15.06
N ALA A 256 14.55 0.49 -14.12
CA ALA A 256 14.83 0.42 -12.69
C ALA A 256 13.76 -0.37 -11.93
N ARG A 257 14.14 -0.92 -10.76
CA ARG A 257 13.28 -1.75 -9.93
C ARG A 257 13.32 -1.28 -8.48
N VAL A 258 12.14 -1.28 -7.83
CA VAL A 258 12.00 -1.00 -6.40
C VAL A 258 11.23 -2.14 -5.74
N LEU A 259 11.86 -2.79 -4.80
CA LEU A 259 11.26 -3.86 -3.99
C LEU A 259 10.90 -3.32 -2.60
N GLY A 260 10.01 -4.02 -1.93
CA GLY A 260 9.66 -3.72 -0.53
C GLY A 260 8.50 -4.57 -0.05
N GLY A 261 8.43 -4.83 1.24
CA GLY A 261 7.36 -5.59 1.86
C GLY A 261 5.99 -4.90 1.79
N ALA A 262 4.97 -5.56 2.30
CA ALA A 262 3.64 -4.96 2.44
C ALA A 262 3.72 -3.66 3.25
N GLY A 263 3.00 -2.62 2.84
CA GLY A 263 2.92 -1.35 3.58
C GLY A 263 4.11 -0.40 3.46
N THR A 264 5.14 -0.73 2.65
CA THR A 264 6.34 0.13 2.49
C THR A 264 6.14 1.32 1.54
N GLY A 265 4.94 1.52 0.97
CA GLY A 265 4.66 2.65 0.11
C GLY A 265 5.10 2.49 -1.35
N LYS A 266 5.27 1.27 -1.85
CA LYS A 266 5.62 0.99 -3.26
C LYS A 266 4.75 1.74 -4.27
N THR A 267 3.43 1.65 -4.13
CA THR A 267 2.46 2.37 -4.98
C THR A 267 2.63 3.88 -4.87
N VAL A 268 2.94 4.41 -3.68
CA VAL A 268 3.23 5.84 -3.47
C VAL A 268 4.47 6.25 -4.26
N VAL A 269 5.55 5.46 -4.18
CA VAL A 269 6.76 5.66 -4.99
C VAL A 269 6.46 5.64 -6.48
N ALA A 270 5.65 4.67 -6.95
CA ALA A 270 5.24 4.58 -8.35
C ALA A 270 4.47 5.84 -8.81
N MET A 271 3.49 6.29 -8.01
CA MET A 271 2.69 7.49 -8.29
C MET A 271 3.55 8.76 -8.35
N HIS A 272 4.41 8.98 -7.37
CA HIS A 272 5.29 10.15 -7.34
C HIS A 272 6.36 10.08 -8.44
N ARG A 273 6.83 8.88 -8.81
CA ARG A 273 7.71 8.70 -9.95
C ARG A 273 7.03 9.11 -11.25
N ALA A 274 5.78 8.68 -11.46
CA ALA A 274 4.99 9.10 -12.62
C ALA A 274 4.81 10.62 -12.65
N LYS A 275 4.45 11.25 -11.52
CA LYS A 275 4.35 12.71 -11.39
C LYS A 275 5.67 13.41 -11.77
N HIS A 276 6.79 12.96 -11.16
CA HIS A 276 8.11 13.54 -11.41
C HIS A 276 8.53 13.48 -12.88
N LEU A 277 8.23 12.37 -13.56
CA LEU A 277 8.53 12.23 -14.98
C LEU A 277 7.57 13.05 -15.82
N ALA A 278 6.26 13.09 -15.49
CA ALA A 278 5.28 13.89 -16.21
C ALA A 278 5.55 15.40 -16.15
N SER A 279 6.11 15.89 -15.04
CA SER A 279 6.51 17.31 -14.94
C SER A 279 7.67 17.67 -15.89
N LYS A 280 8.41 16.66 -16.37
CA LYS A 280 9.55 16.82 -17.30
C LYS A 280 9.21 16.46 -18.75
N CYS A 281 8.05 15.85 -19.00
CA CYS A 281 7.61 15.50 -20.35
C CYS A 281 7.25 16.73 -21.20
N ASN A 282 7.52 16.62 -22.50
CA ASN A 282 7.00 17.53 -23.49
C ASN A 282 5.52 17.22 -23.80
N ASP A 283 4.81 18.12 -24.49
CA ASP A 283 3.35 17.99 -24.75
C ASP A 283 2.97 16.74 -25.56
N ASN A 284 3.88 16.25 -26.41
CA ASN A 284 3.68 15.05 -27.24
C ASN A 284 4.12 13.75 -26.56
N GLU A 285 4.73 13.82 -25.38
CA GLU A 285 5.23 12.68 -24.63
C GLU A 285 4.20 12.21 -23.60
N ARG A 286 4.13 10.91 -23.38
CA ARG A 286 3.21 10.30 -22.42
C ARG A 286 3.91 9.25 -21.56
N ILE A 287 3.37 9.07 -20.37
CA ILE A 287 3.78 8.03 -19.41
C ILE A 287 2.64 7.03 -19.26
N LEU A 288 2.95 5.76 -19.35
CA LEU A 288 2.02 4.69 -18.99
C LEU A 288 2.21 4.33 -17.52
N VAL A 289 1.14 4.40 -16.74
CA VAL A 289 1.09 3.84 -15.37
C VAL A 289 0.17 2.63 -15.41
N THR A 290 0.73 1.46 -15.18
CA THR A 290 -0.03 0.21 -15.28
C THR A 290 0.10 -0.65 -14.03
N THR A 291 -0.93 -1.43 -13.76
CA THR A 291 -1.01 -2.36 -12.66
C THR A 291 -1.83 -3.59 -13.05
N PHE A 292 -1.85 -4.60 -12.17
CA PHE A 292 -2.45 -5.88 -12.48
C PHE A 292 -3.99 -5.88 -12.41
N THR A 293 -4.61 -5.06 -11.54
CA THR A 293 -6.08 -5.08 -11.35
C THR A 293 -6.75 -3.76 -11.72
N ALA A 294 -8.01 -3.83 -12.16
CA ALA A 294 -8.82 -2.66 -12.50
C ALA A 294 -9.08 -1.76 -11.27
N ASN A 295 -9.30 -2.37 -10.08
CA ASN A 295 -9.54 -1.63 -8.84
C ASN A 295 -8.31 -0.81 -8.44
N LEU A 296 -7.12 -1.41 -8.50
CA LEU A 296 -5.88 -0.70 -8.18
C LEU A 296 -5.59 0.42 -9.18
N ALA A 297 -5.86 0.20 -10.48
CA ALA A 297 -5.74 1.26 -11.48
C ALA A 297 -6.71 2.43 -11.23
N ALA A 298 -7.92 2.14 -10.75
CA ALA A 298 -8.89 3.17 -10.38
C ALA A 298 -8.45 3.95 -9.13
N ASP A 299 -7.94 3.25 -8.10
CA ASP A 299 -7.41 3.85 -6.88
C ASP A 299 -6.17 4.73 -7.17
N ILE A 300 -5.23 4.23 -7.97
CA ILE A 300 -4.08 5.02 -8.43
C ILE A 300 -4.56 6.29 -9.17
N ARG A 301 -5.53 6.18 -10.07
CA ARG A 301 -6.06 7.34 -10.82
C ARG A 301 -6.69 8.37 -9.90
N GLU A 302 -7.44 7.94 -8.91
CA GLU A 302 -8.07 8.83 -7.93
C GLU A 302 -7.00 9.54 -7.07
N ASN A 303 -6.00 8.81 -6.58
CA ASN A 303 -4.92 9.38 -5.79
C ASN A 303 -4.02 10.32 -6.63
N MET A 304 -3.76 10.00 -7.90
CA MET A 304 -3.03 10.89 -8.80
C MET A 304 -3.74 12.22 -9.03
N ARG A 305 -5.09 12.24 -9.07
CA ARG A 305 -5.87 13.49 -9.13
C ARG A 305 -5.66 14.40 -7.92
N LYS A 306 -5.29 13.82 -6.77
CA LYS A 306 -5.05 14.57 -5.52
C LYS A 306 -3.66 15.22 -5.49
N ILE A 307 -2.67 14.63 -6.18
CA ILE A 307 -1.27 15.06 -6.12
C ILE A 307 -0.76 15.75 -7.39
N CYS A 308 -1.44 15.59 -8.53
CA CYS A 308 -0.99 16.09 -9.83
C CYS A 308 -1.82 17.27 -10.31
N THR A 309 -1.19 18.13 -11.10
CA THR A 309 -1.89 19.17 -11.89
C THR A 309 -2.66 18.54 -13.06
N VAL A 310 -3.59 19.29 -13.63
CA VAL A 310 -4.36 18.85 -14.82
C VAL A 310 -3.44 18.55 -16.01
N GLU A 311 -2.37 19.33 -16.16
CA GLU A 311 -1.40 19.16 -17.25
C GLU A 311 -0.57 17.89 -17.06
N GLU A 312 -0.07 17.63 -15.84
CA GLU A 312 0.63 16.38 -15.51
C GLU A 312 -0.27 15.16 -15.78
N LEU A 313 -1.56 15.23 -15.38
CA LEU A 313 -2.50 14.13 -15.62
C LEU A 313 -2.77 13.90 -17.12
N ARG A 314 -2.78 14.94 -17.97
CA ARG A 314 -2.93 14.79 -19.41
C ARG A 314 -1.77 14.04 -20.05
N ARG A 315 -0.58 14.11 -19.46
CA ARG A 315 0.64 13.42 -19.93
C ARG A 315 0.72 11.97 -19.43
N MET A 316 -0.26 11.50 -18.65
CA MET A 316 -0.29 10.15 -18.10
C MET A 316 -1.48 9.36 -18.63
N GLU A 317 -1.24 8.08 -18.86
CA GLU A 317 -2.28 7.10 -19.06
C GLU A 317 -2.24 6.08 -17.92
N ILE A 318 -3.29 6.03 -17.11
CA ILE A 318 -3.39 5.15 -15.94
C ILE A 318 -4.41 4.07 -16.24
N VAL A 319 -3.97 2.82 -16.42
CA VAL A 319 -4.82 1.72 -16.86
C VAL A 319 -4.27 0.37 -16.38
N HIS A 320 -5.13 -0.61 -16.09
CA HIS A 320 -4.66 -1.98 -15.89
C HIS A 320 -4.31 -2.63 -17.25
N LEU A 321 -3.30 -3.50 -17.24
CA LEU A 321 -2.65 -3.97 -18.46
C LEU A 321 -3.60 -4.67 -19.43
N ASP A 322 -4.50 -5.53 -18.93
CA ASP A 322 -5.45 -6.26 -19.78
C ASP A 322 -6.38 -5.33 -20.57
N ALA A 323 -6.82 -4.22 -19.96
CA ALA A 323 -7.65 -3.25 -20.67
C ALA A 323 -6.86 -2.49 -21.76
N TRP A 324 -5.58 -2.19 -21.49
CA TRP A 324 -4.69 -1.61 -22.47
C TRP A 324 -4.51 -2.55 -23.68
N VAL A 325 -4.22 -3.84 -23.43
CA VAL A 325 -4.08 -4.87 -24.48
C VAL A 325 -5.36 -5.00 -25.30
N ASN A 326 -6.51 -5.12 -24.63
CA ASN A 326 -7.81 -5.24 -25.30
C ASN A 326 -8.09 -4.05 -26.23
N ARG A 327 -7.85 -2.82 -25.77
CA ARG A 327 -8.02 -1.62 -26.58
C ARG A 327 -7.05 -1.62 -27.77
N PHE A 328 -5.77 -1.89 -27.54
CA PHE A 328 -4.75 -1.88 -28.59
C PHE A 328 -5.06 -2.91 -29.69
N LEU A 329 -5.46 -4.12 -29.33
CA LEU A 329 -5.85 -5.16 -30.30
C LEU A 329 -7.07 -4.74 -31.11
N ARG A 330 -8.11 -4.17 -30.49
CA ARG A 330 -9.28 -3.64 -31.20
C ARG A 330 -8.92 -2.53 -32.18
N GLU A 331 -8.11 -1.58 -31.77
CA GLU A 331 -7.59 -0.50 -32.61
C GLU A 331 -6.72 -1.02 -33.77
N SER A 332 -6.15 -2.22 -33.61
CA SER A 332 -5.35 -2.92 -34.62
C SER A 332 -6.17 -3.86 -35.51
N GLY A 333 -7.50 -3.85 -35.39
CA GLY A 333 -8.42 -4.64 -36.25
C GLY A 333 -8.71 -6.05 -35.76
N PHE A 334 -8.35 -6.40 -34.52
CA PHE A 334 -8.67 -7.72 -33.94
C PHE A 334 -10.10 -7.74 -33.39
N SER A 335 -10.90 -8.69 -33.85
CA SER A 335 -12.31 -8.89 -33.41
C SER A 335 -12.46 -9.82 -32.21
N ALA A 336 -11.46 -10.66 -31.92
CA ALA A 336 -11.52 -11.64 -30.84
C ALA A 336 -11.53 -10.98 -29.46
N GLN A 337 -12.40 -11.46 -28.55
CA GLN A 337 -12.48 -10.97 -27.19
C GLN A 337 -11.46 -11.67 -26.28
N ILE A 338 -10.93 -10.95 -25.29
CA ILE A 338 -10.09 -11.56 -24.24
C ILE A 338 -11.01 -12.28 -23.27
N ALA A 339 -10.76 -13.59 -23.10
CA ALA A 339 -11.48 -14.46 -22.18
C ALA A 339 -10.62 -14.82 -20.97
N TYR A 340 -11.27 -15.02 -19.83
CA TYR A 340 -10.65 -15.33 -18.56
C TYR A 340 -11.05 -16.73 -18.08
N ASP A 341 -10.55 -17.13 -16.92
CA ASP A 341 -10.65 -18.50 -16.38
C ASP A 341 -12.04 -19.12 -16.46
N ASP A 342 -13.09 -18.35 -16.18
CA ASP A 342 -14.47 -18.86 -16.21
C ASP A 342 -14.88 -19.40 -17.61
N THR A 343 -14.33 -18.81 -18.68
CA THR A 343 -14.55 -19.22 -20.07
C THR A 343 -13.46 -20.16 -20.57
N ILE A 344 -12.21 -19.95 -20.15
CA ILE A 344 -11.04 -20.68 -20.64
C ILE A 344 -10.95 -22.09 -20.03
N ALA A 345 -11.31 -22.28 -18.75
CA ALA A 345 -11.22 -23.60 -18.11
C ALA A 345 -12.07 -24.68 -18.81
N PRO A 346 -13.34 -24.45 -19.16
CA PRO A 346 -14.13 -25.43 -19.90
C PRO A 346 -13.53 -25.80 -21.27
N LEU A 347 -12.88 -24.85 -21.96
CA LEU A 347 -12.25 -25.13 -23.27
C LEU A 347 -11.04 -26.04 -23.13
N TRP A 348 -10.27 -25.93 -22.06
CA TRP A 348 -9.18 -26.87 -21.78
C TRP A 348 -9.71 -28.30 -21.53
N GLU A 349 -10.78 -28.44 -20.76
CA GLU A 349 -11.41 -29.73 -20.52
C GLU A 349 -11.94 -30.34 -21.84
N GLN A 350 -12.59 -29.51 -22.65
CA GLN A 350 -13.08 -29.94 -23.98
C GLN A 350 -11.91 -30.35 -24.90
N ALA A 351 -10.81 -29.59 -24.93
CA ALA A 351 -9.63 -29.91 -25.75
C ALA A 351 -8.96 -31.24 -25.33
N ILE A 352 -8.88 -31.50 -24.02
CA ILE A 352 -8.36 -32.77 -23.50
C ILE A 352 -9.24 -33.95 -23.89
N LEU A 353 -10.56 -33.80 -23.77
CA LEU A 353 -11.52 -34.84 -24.18
C LEU A 353 -11.47 -35.13 -25.68
N GLN A 354 -11.45 -34.09 -26.51
CA GLN A 354 -11.38 -34.25 -27.98
C GLN A 354 -10.04 -34.84 -28.46
N ALA A 355 -8.93 -34.54 -27.76
CA ALA A 355 -7.63 -35.11 -28.08
C ALA A 355 -7.54 -36.62 -27.80
N ASN A 356 -8.54 -37.19 -27.11
CA ASN A 356 -8.55 -38.59 -26.66
C ASN A 356 -7.21 -38.99 -26.01
N ASN A 357 -6.73 -38.15 -25.14
CA ASN A 357 -5.39 -38.23 -24.58
C ASN A 357 -5.36 -39.10 -23.32
N ASN A 358 -4.59 -40.19 -23.35
CA ASN A 358 -4.44 -41.13 -22.23
C ASN A 358 -3.35 -40.76 -21.24
N LEU A 359 -2.79 -39.54 -21.30
CA LEU A 359 -1.78 -39.11 -20.34
C LEU A 359 -2.42 -38.81 -18.97
N PRO A 360 -1.75 -39.17 -17.87
CA PRO A 360 -2.30 -39.05 -16.52
C PRO A 360 -2.19 -37.62 -15.96
N PHE A 361 -2.43 -36.59 -16.81
CA PHE A 361 -2.32 -35.20 -16.42
C PHE A 361 -3.70 -34.54 -16.32
N GLU A 362 -3.82 -33.66 -15.32
CA GLU A 362 -5.03 -32.83 -15.12
C GLU A 362 -5.01 -31.60 -16.05
N SER A 363 -6.15 -30.96 -16.24
CA SER A 363 -6.31 -29.73 -17.04
C SER A 363 -5.32 -28.64 -16.64
N SER A 364 -5.05 -28.49 -15.34
CA SER A 364 -4.07 -27.54 -14.79
C SER A 364 -2.65 -27.72 -15.35
N PHE A 365 -2.25 -28.99 -15.57
CA PHE A 365 -0.93 -29.31 -16.14
C PHE A 365 -0.78 -28.77 -17.56
N TYR A 366 -1.79 -29.00 -18.44
CA TYR A 366 -1.77 -28.52 -19.82
C TYR A 366 -1.78 -26.99 -19.89
N ARG A 367 -2.56 -26.34 -19.05
CA ARG A 367 -2.61 -24.85 -18.94
C ARG A 367 -1.25 -24.27 -18.52
N GLU A 368 -0.63 -24.85 -17.51
CA GLU A 368 0.69 -24.42 -17.06
C GLU A 368 1.77 -24.68 -18.12
N GLU A 369 1.73 -25.84 -18.81
CA GLU A 369 2.66 -26.19 -19.87
C GLU A 369 2.52 -25.23 -21.07
N TRP A 370 1.28 -24.90 -21.44
CA TRP A 370 1.00 -23.89 -22.46
C TRP A 370 1.57 -22.52 -22.09
N ASN A 371 1.23 -22.03 -20.93
CA ASN A 371 1.61 -20.69 -20.50
C ASN A 371 3.10 -20.52 -20.21
N ARG A 372 3.72 -21.51 -19.53
CA ARG A 372 5.11 -21.42 -19.08
C ARG A 372 6.12 -21.91 -20.11
N ILE A 373 5.73 -22.81 -21.01
CA ILE A 373 6.65 -23.41 -21.96
C ILE A 373 6.32 -22.99 -23.40
N ALA A 374 5.11 -23.25 -23.89
CA ALA A 374 4.77 -22.96 -25.27
C ALA A 374 4.75 -21.46 -25.57
N ILE A 375 3.89 -20.71 -24.91
CA ILE A 375 3.76 -19.26 -25.13
C ILE A 375 5.00 -18.50 -24.63
N ALA A 376 5.50 -18.87 -23.44
CA ALA A 376 6.63 -18.15 -22.83
C ALA A 376 7.93 -18.25 -23.65
N GLN A 377 8.12 -19.31 -24.46
CA GLN A 377 9.28 -19.49 -25.32
C GLN A 377 8.95 -19.33 -26.81
N GLU A 378 7.75 -18.83 -27.13
CA GLU A 378 7.26 -18.66 -28.51
C GLU A 378 7.26 -19.98 -29.31
N ALA A 379 7.13 -21.12 -28.61
CA ALA A 379 7.13 -22.45 -29.18
C ALA A 379 5.73 -22.83 -29.69
N LEU A 380 5.29 -22.17 -30.76
CA LEU A 380 3.93 -22.23 -31.30
C LEU A 380 3.74 -23.27 -32.42
N THR A 381 4.73 -24.10 -32.65
CA THR A 381 4.67 -25.28 -33.53
C THR A 381 5.11 -26.52 -32.76
N LEU A 382 4.67 -27.70 -33.21
CA LEU A 382 5.09 -28.97 -32.62
C LEU A 382 6.62 -29.12 -32.57
N GLU A 383 7.31 -28.72 -33.63
CA GLU A 383 8.75 -28.84 -33.72
C GLU A 383 9.46 -27.94 -32.69
N GLN A 384 8.99 -26.69 -32.54
CA GLN A 384 9.50 -25.76 -31.55
C GLN A 384 9.22 -26.24 -30.12
N TYR A 385 7.99 -26.75 -29.86
CA TYR A 385 7.61 -27.24 -28.54
C TYR A 385 8.43 -28.50 -28.14
N ILE A 386 8.70 -29.39 -29.08
CA ILE A 386 9.58 -30.54 -28.80
C ILE A 386 10.99 -30.11 -28.38
N LYS A 387 11.50 -29.01 -28.91
CA LYS A 387 12.83 -28.45 -28.58
C LYS A 387 12.81 -27.53 -27.35
N ALA A 388 11.64 -27.06 -26.89
CA ALA A 388 11.52 -26.12 -25.80
C ALA A 388 12.11 -26.65 -24.49
N ILE A 389 12.76 -25.76 -23.74
CA ILE A 389 13.40 -26.07 -22.45
C ILE A 389 12.35 -26.02 -21.35
N ARG A 390 12.23 -27.08 -20.54
CA ARG A 390 11.21 -27.18 -19.49
C ARG A 390 11.79 -26.88 -18.11
N THR A 391 12.46 -25.74 -17.97
CA THR A 391 12.95 -25.27 -16.67
C THR A 391 11.78 -24.98 -15.71
N GLY A 392 11.90 -25.39 -14.45
CA GLY A 392 10.87 -25.14 -13.42
C GLY A 392 9.65 -26.07 -13.51
N ARG A 393 9.73 -27.17 -14.27
CA ARG A 393 8.70 -28.21 -14.33
C ARG A 393 9.25 -29.51 -13.73
N GLY A 394 8.58 -30.05 -12.73
CA GLY A 394 9.02 -31.27 -12.02
C GLY A 394 8.83 -32.55 -12.83
N THR A 395 7.77 -32.63 -13.63
CA THR A 395 7.45 -33.80 -14.45
C THR A 395 8.29 -33.83 -15.71
N ARG A 396 9.13 -34.84 -15.89
CA ARG A 396 9.84 -35.08 -17.14
C ARG A 396 8.92 -35.60 -18.23
N LEU A 397 9.03 -35.06 -19.43
CA LEU A 397 8.27 -35.51 -20.62
C LEU A 397 9.21 -36.09 -21.68
N ASN A 398 8.88 -37.27 -22.17
CA ASN A 398 9.50 -37.82 -23.35
C ASN A 398 8.88 -37.24 -24.63
N ARG A 399 9.51 -37.55 -25.80
CA ARG A 399 9.07 -37.02 -27.10
C ARG A 399 7.61 -37.43 -27.44
N LYS A 400 7.21 -38.67 -27.16
CA LYS A 400 5.85 -39.15 -27.43
C LYS A 400 4.81 -38.37 -26.60
N GLN A 401 5.11 -38.17 -25.33
CA GLN A 401 4.22 -37.38 -24.45
C GLN A 401 4.09 -35.91 -24.91
N ARG A 402 5.17 -35.27 -25.36
CA ARG A 402 5.11 -33.94 -25.95
C ARG A 402 4.22 -33.87 -27.19
N ILE A 403 4.26 -34.87 -28.05
CA ILE A 403 3.42 -34.97 -29.25
C ILE A 403 1.93 -35.07 -28.81
N GLU A 404 1.60 -35.89 -27.81
CA GLU A 404 0.24 -36.03 -27.33
C GLU A 404 -0.25 -34.75 -26.64
N ILE A 405 0.59 -34.05 -25.90
CA ILE A 405 0.27 -32.76 -25.30
C ILE A 405 0.03 -31.71 -26.39
N TRP A 406 0.83 -31.72 -27.46
CA TRP A 406 0.68 -30.78 -28.57
C TRP A 406 -0.68 -30.92 -29.29
N LYS A 407 -1.22 -32.12 -29.42
CA LYS A 407 -2.58 -32.34 -29.97
C LYS A 407 -3.64 -31.58 -29.16
N VAL A 408 -3.51 -31.58 -27.82
CA VAL A 408 -4.40 -30.80 -26.94
C VAL A 408 -4.26 -29.29 -27.21
N PHE A 409 -3.01 -28.82 -27.40
CA PHE A 409 -2.77 -27.41 -27.71
C PHE A 409 -3.36 -26.97 -29.04
N GLU A 410 -3.26 -27.81 -30.09
CA GLU A 410 -3.87 -27.52 -31.39
C GLU A 410 -5.40 -27.43 -31.30
N ILE A 411 -6.04 -28.38 -30.61
CA ILE A 411 -7.48 -28.36 -30.39
C ILE A 411 -7.90 -27.13 -29.58
N TYR A 412 -7.16 -26.83 -28.50
CA TYR A 412 -7.43 -25.64 -27.69
C TYR A 412 -7.34 -24.34 -28.51
N GLN A 413 -6.31 -24.18 -29.34
CA GLN A 413 -6.19 -23.03 -30.23
C GLN A 413 -7.35 -22.94 -31.25
N ASN A 414 -7.79 -24.08 -31.79
CA ASN A 414 -8.94 -24.11 -32.70
C ASN A 414 -10.24 -23.72 -31.99
N LEU A 415 -10.48 -24.25 -30.79
CA LEU A 415 -11.64 -23.87 -29.98
C LEU A 415 -11.65 -22.38 -29.65
N MET A 416 -10.51 -21.78 -29.33
CA MET A 416 -10.41 -20.33 -29.14
C MET A 416 -10.76 -19.54 -30.42
N LYS A 417 -10.27 -20.00 -31.58
CA LYS A 417 -10.58 -19.36 -32.88
C LYS A 417 -12.07 -19.47 -33.24
N GLU A 418 -12.66 -20.65 -33.08
CA GLU A 418 -14.08 -20.91 -33.36
C GLU A 418 -14.99 -20.05 -32.46
N ASN A 419 -14.62 -19.86 -31.20
CA ASN A 419 -15.37 -19.02 -30.26
C ASN A 419 -15.03 -17.52 -30.35
N HIS A 420 -14.18 -17.11 -31.28
CA HIS A 420 -13.71 -15.72 -31.42
C HIS A 420 -13.14 -15.11 -30.12
N ILE A 421 -12.40 -15.90 -29.35
CA ILE A 421 -11.77 -15.47 -28.11
C ILE A 421 -10.25 -15.70 -28.12
N ARG A 422 -9.57 -15.04 -27.17
CA ARG A 422 -8.15 -15.23 -26.85
C ARG A 422 -7.95 -15.29 -25.35
N ASP A 423 -7.09 -16.16 -24.86
CA ASP A 423 -6.57 -16.02 -23.51
C ASP A 423 -5.61 -14.82 -23.43
N ILE A 424 -5.44 -14.27 -22.21
CA ILE A 424 -4.66 -13.05 -22.02
C ILE A 424 -3.19 -13.19 -22.39
N ASN A 425 -2.56 -14.36 -22.19
CA ASN A 425 -1.14 -14.57 -22.54
C ASN A 425 -0.94 -14.64 -24.05
N THR A 426 -1.85 -15.28 -24.77
CA THR A 426 -1.88 -15.28 -26.24
C THR A 426 -2.10 -13.85 -26.77
N ALA A 427 -3.04 -13.10 -26.19
CA ALA A 427 -3.30 -11.70 -26.56
C ALA A 427 -2.06 -10.80 -26.36
N MET A 428 -1.35 -10.95 -25.25
CA MET A 428 -0.10 -10.23 -24.98
C MET A 428 1.01 -10.61 -25.97
N TYR A 429 1.11 -11.88 -26.33
CA TYR A 429 2.07 -12.35 -27.34
C TYR A 429 1.75 -11.73 -28.72
N GLU A 430 0.49 -11.81 -29.19
CA GLU A 430 0.04 -11.19 -30.44
C GLU A 430 0.32 -9.68 -30.44
N THR A 431 0.03 -9.00 -29.32
CA THR A 431 0.34 -7.57 -29.14
C THR A 431 1.84 -7.28 -29.29
N THR A 432 2.69 -8.15 -28.69
CA THR A 432 4.14 -8.00 -28.81
C THR A 432 4.60 -8.06 -30.27
N LYS A 433 4.08 -9.03 -31.04
CA LYS A 433 4.40 -9.17 -32.48
C LYS A 433 3.95 -7.98 -33.31
N LEU A 434 2.76 -7.45 -33.01
CA LEU A 434 2.26 -6.23 -33.66
C LEU A 434 3.13 -5.02 -33.37
N LEU A 435 3.53 -4.82 -32.12
CA LEU A 435 4.41 -3.71 -31.73
C LEU A 435 5.78 -3.79 -32.41
N GLN A 436 6.30 -5.01 -32.59
CA GLN A 436 7.58 -5.25 -33.26
C GLN A 436 7.51 -5.08 -34.79
N SER A 437 6.40 -5.51 -35.43
CA SER A 437 6.25 -5.49 -36.89
C SER A 437 5.80 -4.15 -37.44
N ALA A 438 5.07 -3.35 -36.67
CA ALA A 438 4.40 -2.14 -37.20
C ALA A 438 5.32 -0.95 -37.41
N GLY A 439 6.61 -0.99 -37.09
CA GLY A 439 7.54 0.16 -37.14
C GLY A 439 7.05 1.37 -36.33
N ARG A 440 6.04 1.17 -35.47
CA ARG A 440 5.46 2.23 -34.63
C ARG A 440 6.50 2.62 -33.59
N LYS A 441 6.85 3.90 -33.55
CA LYS A 441 7.63 4.47 -32.46
C LYS A 441 6.87 4.25 -31.14
N PRO A 442 7.58 3.97 -30.02
CA PRO A 442 6.99 3.88 -28.70
C PRO A 442 6.12 5.10 -28.43
N ARG A 443 4.92 4.87 -27.94
CA ARG A 443 3.97 5.95 -27.60
C ARG A 443 4.30 6.58 -26.25
N TYR A 444 5.05 5.85 -25.43
CA TYR A 444 5.36 6.24 -24.05
C TYR A 444 6.86 6.40 -23.86
N VAL A 445 7.25 7.52 -23.23
CA VAL A 445 8.64 7.80 -22.85
C VAL A 445 9.04 7.12 -21.56
N SER A 446 8.06 6.65 -20.77
CA SER A 446 8.29 5.85 -19.58
C SER A 446 7.08 4.99 -19.28
N ILE A 447 7.33 3.80 -18.73
CA ILE A 447 6.31 2.85 -18.27
C ILE A 447 6.54 2.57 -16.79
N ILE A 448 5.56 2.92 -15.95
CA ILE A 448 5.56 2.65 -14.51
C ILE A 448 4.67 1.45 -14.24
N ILE A 449 5.22 0.42 -13.62
CA ILE A 449 4.55 -0.86 -13.35
C ILE A 449 4.41 -1.05 -11.84
N ASP A 450 3.17 -1.06 -11.34
CA ASP A 450 2.88 -1.40 -9.95
C ASP A 450 2.41 -2.85 -9.83
N GLU A 451 2.67 -3.48 -8.67
CA GLU A 451 2.44 -4.91 -8.40
C GLU A 451 3.15 -5.83 -9.42
N GLY A 452 4.39 -5.49 -9.75
CA GLY A 452 5.17 -6.15 -10.80
C GLY A 452 5.34 -7.67 -10.64
N GLN A 453 5.25 -8.21 -9.42
CA GLN A 453 5.33 -9.65 -9.15
C GLN A 453 4.16 -10.46 -9.72
N ASP A 454 3.07 -9.82 -10.08
CA ASP A 454 1.87 -10.50 -10.61
C ASP A 454 1.88 -10.63 -12.14
N PHE A 455 2.77 -9.90 -12.82
CA PHE A 455 2.85 -9.92 -14.28
C PHE A 455 3.55 -11.19 -14.80
N SER A 456 3.10 -11.67 -15.93
CA SER A 456 3.74 -12.80 -16.63
C SER A 456 4.97 -12.34 -17.43
N ASN A 457 5.83 -13.29 -17.81
CA ASN A 457 6.94 -13.01 -18.74
C ASN A 457 6.46 -12.40 -20.06
N ASN A 458 5.29 -12.84 -20.57
CA ASN A 458 4.72 -12.27 -21.81
C ASN A 458 4.28 -10.82 -21.62
N ALA A 459 3.72 -10.47 -20.46
CA ALA A 459 3.40 -9.09 -20.12
C ALA A 459 4.66 -8.21 -20.13
N TYR A 460 5.74 -8.66 -19.52
CA TYR A 460 7.00 -7.92 -19.50
C TYR A 460 7.65 -7.79 -20.88
N ARG A 461 7.62 -8.84 -21.73
CA ARG A 461 8.10 -8.75 -23.11
C ARG A 461 7.29 -7.77 -23.93
N MET A 462 5.98 -7.78 -23.75
CA MET A 462 5.08 -6.82 -24.40
C MET A 462 5.38 -5.38 -23.94
N LEU A 463 5.54 -5.14 -22.64
CA LEU A 463 5.90 -3.84 -22.08
C LEU A 463 7.28 -3.38 -22.57
N ARG A 464 8.26 -4.29 -22.73
CA ARG A 464 9.55 -3.98 -23.36
C ARG A 464 9.40 -3.59 -24.83
N ALA A 465 8.60 -4.34 -25.59
CA ALA A 465 8.32 -4.00 -27.00
C ALA A 465 7.61 -2.64 -27.12
N LEU A 466 6.72 -2.33 -26.18
CA LEU A 466 6.02 -1.05 -26.12
C LEU A 466 6.94 0.13 -25.77
N ALA A 467 7.89 -0.07 -24.83
CA ALA A 467 8.89 0.94 -24.48
C ALA A 467 9.97 1.13 -25.59
N GLY A 468 10.15 0.13 -26.47
CA GLY A 468 11.15 0.19 -27.54
C GLY A 468 12.55 -0.25 -27.07
N GLU A 469 13.61 0.38 -27.56
CA GLU A 469 14.99 0.14 -27.11
C GLU A 469 15.22 0.71 -25.71
N GLU A 470 16.19 0.15 -24.96
CA GLU A 470 16.51 0.64 -23.61
C GLU A 470 17.01 2.09 -23.68
N HIS A 471 16.39 2.95 -22.89
CA HIS A 471 16.76 4.36 -22.77
C HIS A 471 16.57 4.85 -21.32
N ALA A 472 17.05 6.05 -21.04
CA ALA A 472 16.95 6.63 -19.69
C ALA A 472 15.50 6.68 -19.20
N ASN A 473 15.25 6.16 -17.97
CA ASN A 473 13.97 6.16 -17.28
C ASN A 473 12.83 5.42 -18.04
N ASP A 474 13.14 4.44 -18.87
CA ASP A 474 12.18 3.77 -19.75
C ASP A 474 11.15 2.91 -19.00
N ILE A 475 11.57 1.99 -18.14
CA ILE A 475 10.66 1.13 -17.36
C ILE A 475 11.02 1.22 -15.88
N PHE A 476 10.00 1.47 -15.06
CA PHE A 476 10.13 1.50 -13.60
C PHE A 476 9.18 0.51 -12.97
N VAL A 477 9.71 -0.53 -12.32
CA VAL A 477 8.94 -1.63 -11.74
C VAL A 477 8.94 -1.51 -10.24
N VAL A 478 7.76 -1.51 -9.61
CA VAL A 478 7.66 -1.71 -8.17
C VAL A 478 6.95 -3.03 -7.88
N GLY A 479 7.42 -3.77 -6.86
CA GLY A 479 6.88 -5.09 -6.57
C GLY A 479 7.27 -5.65 -5.20
N ASP A 480 6.62 -6.77 -4.86
CA ASP A 480 6.82 -7.51 -3.63
C ASP A 480 6.65 -9.01 -3.89
N SER A 481 7.74 -9.74 -3.92
CA SER A 481 7.72 -11.19 -4.19
C SER A 481 6.93 -11.99 -3.16
N HIS A 482 6.86 -11.49 -1.91
CA HIS A 482 6.10 -12.11 -0.82
C HIS A 482 4.57 -11.96 -0.99
N GLN A 483 4.12 -11.02 -1.84
CA GLN A 483 2.72 -10.84 -2.22
C GLN A 483 2.34 -11.55 -3.55
N ARG A 484 3.16 -12.48 -4.01
CA ARG A 484 2.90 -13.27 -5.23
C ARG A 484 1.82 -14.33 -4.95
N ILE A 485 0.58 -14.01 -5.30
CA ILE A 485 -0.56 -14.93 -5.15
C ILE A 485 -0.93 -15.63 -6.47
N TYR A 486 -0.31 -15.25 -7.57
CA TYR A 486 -0.45 -15.89 -8.86
C TYR A 486 0.83 -16.66 -9.20
N LYS A 487 0.71 -17.75 -9.96
CA LYS A 487 1.85 -18.62 -10.32
C LYS A 487 2.75 -18.02 -11.42
N ASN A 488 2.91 -16.70 -11.45
CA ASN A 488 3.81 -16.01 -12.35
C ASN A 488 5.18 -15.85 -11.66
N HIS A 489 6.25 -16.20 -12.38
CA HIS A 489 7.63 -16.02 -11.92
C HIS A 489 8.38 -15.24 -13.00
N PRO A 490 8.19 -13.91 -13.07
CA PRO A 490 8.90 -13.11 -14.04
C PRO A 490 10.38 -13.02 -13.70
N VAL A 491 11.21 -13.11 -14.74
CA VAL A 491 12.63 -12.81 -14.67
C VAL A 491 12.87 -11.67 -15.63
N LEU A 492 13.08 -10.46 -15.13
CA LEU A 492 13.13 -9.23 -15.89
C LEU A 492 14.22 -9.26 -16.97
N ALA A 493 15.41 -9.74 -16.64
CA ALA A 493 16.51 -9.87 -17.58
C ALA A 493 16.14 -10.75 -18.80
N ARG A 494 15.41 -11.85 -18.60
CA ARG A 494 14.94 -12.73 -19.68
C ARG A 494 13.82 -12.13 -20.53
N CYS A 495 13.23 -11.05 -20.07
CA CYS A 495 12.22 -10.27 -20.80
C CYS A 495 12.82 -9.05 -21.51
N GLY A 496 14.15 -8.89 -21.52
CA GLY A 496 14.84 -7.74 -22.12
C GLY A 496 14.80 -6.48 -21.27
N ILE A 497 14.54 -6.60 -19.94
CA ILE A 497 14.51 -5.49 -19.00
C ILE A 497 15.68 -5.64 -18.03
N ASN A 498 16.73 -4.85 -18.25
CA ASN A 498 17.91 -4.87 -17.40
C ASN A 498 17.77 -3.89 -16.24
N VAL A 499 17.81 -4.39 -15.01
CA VAL A 499 17.71 -3.61 -13.77
C VAL A 499 18.97 -3.65 -12.91
N ARG A 500 20.06 -4.27 -13.38
CA ARG A 500 21.30 -4.42 -12.62
C ARG A 500 21.90 -3.06 -12.28
N GLY A 501 22.26 -2.84 -11.00
CA GLY A 501 22.76 -1.57 -10.49
C GLY A 501 21.69 -0.46 -10.38
N ARG A 502 20.43 -0.76 -10.73
CA ARG A 502 19.31 0.18 -10.69
C ARG A 502 18.14 -0.36 -9.87
N SER A 503 18.45 -1.14 -8.84
CA SER A 503 17.50 -1.70 -7.88
C SER A 503 17.58 -0.96 -6.55
N SER A 504 16.44 -0.76 -5.89
CA SER A 504 16.32 -0.20 -4.56
C SER A 504 15.37 -1.03 -3.72
N ILE A 505 15.54 -1.03 -2.39
CA ILE A 505 14.68 -1.77 -1.47
C ILE A 505 14.10 -0.77 -0.46
N LEU A 506 12.77 -0.78 -0.31
CA LEU A 506 12.06 -0.03 0.72
C LEU A 506 12.03 -0.86 2.00
N LYS A 507 12.61 -0.36 3.08
CA LYS A 507 12.79 -1.10 4.33
C LYS A 507 11.77 -0.73 5.41
N ILE A 508 11.08 0.40 5.28
CA ILE A 508 10.17 0.93 6.30
C ILE A 508 8.72 0.67 5.91
N ASN A 509 7.98 0.02 6.80
CA ASN A 509 6.55 -0.20 6.67
C ASN A 509 5.78 0.86 7.46
N TYR A 510 4.92 1.60 6.77
CA TYR A 510 4.11 2.69 7.30
C TYR A 510 2.64 2.32 7.56
N ARG A 511 2.24 1.11 7.18
CA ARG A 511 0.83 0.70 7.16
C ARG A 511 0.44 -0.15 8.34
N THR A 512 1.11 -1.29 8.51
CA THR A 512 0.77 -2.31 9.51
C THR A 512 1.64 -2.18 10.75
N THR A 513 1.14 -2.62 11.89
CA THR A 513 1.95 -2.72 13.11
C THR A 513 3.04 -3.80 12.96
N GLU A 514 4.09 -3.69 13.74
CA GLU A 514 5.21 -4.64 13.74
C GLU A 514 4.77 -6.05 14.12
N GLU A 515 3.80 -6.16 15.03
CA GLU A 515 3.23 -7.43 15.48
C GLU A 515 2.47 -8.14 14.34
N ILE A 516 1.67 -7.39 13.57
CA ILE A 516 1.00 -7.94 12.38
C ILE A 516 2.03 -8.36 11.34
N ARG A 517 3.03 -7.51 11.07
CA ARG A 517 4.10 -7.81 10.11
C ARG A 517 4.86 -9.09 10.48
N LYS A 518 5.32 -9.19 11.74
CA LYS A 518 6.06 -10.37 12.23
C LYS A 518 5.24 -11.65 12.13
N CYS A 519 3.98 -11.60 12.59
CA CYS A 519 3.08 -12.74 12.53
C CYS A 519 2.79 -13.17 11.08
N ALA A 520 2.53 -12.21 10.18
CA ALA A 520 2.30 -12.50 8.77
C ALA A 520 3.56 -13.06 8.09
N PHE A 521 4.75 -12.51 8.37
CA PHE A 521 6.00 -12.96 7.78
C PHE A 521 6.40 -14.37 8.27
N ALA A 522 6.09 -14.73 9.51
CA ALA A 522 6.34 -16.06 10.03
C ALA A 522 5.67 -17.19 9.22
N LEU A 523 4.54 -16.92 8.57
CA LEU A 523 3.88 -17.87 7.65
C LEU A 523 4.76 -18.25 6.46
N LEU A 524 5.64 -17.34 6.05
CA LEU A 524 6.48 -17.50 4.86
C LEU A 524 7.81 -18.21 5.14
N ASN A 525 8.06 -18.56 6.40
CA ASN A 525 9.28 -19.28 6.78
C ASN A 525 9.44 -20.56 5.96
N GLY A 526 10.67 -20.78 5.47
CA GLY A 526 11.02 -21.94 4.65
C GLY A 526 10.65 -21.81 3.17
N ILE A 527 10.17 -20.65 2.71
CA ILE A 527 9.94 -20.36 1.30
C ILE A 527 11.06 -19.43 0.80
N SER A 528 11.71 -19.80 -0.30
CA SER A 528 12.64 -18.90 -1.00
C SER A 528 11.87 -18.05 -2.00
N PHE A 529 12.15 -16.75 -2.01
CA PHE A 529 11.58 -15.77 -2.93
C PHE A 529 12.66 -15.19 -3.83
N ASP A 530 12.36 -15.06 -5.13
CA ASP A 530 13.20 -14.30 -6.05
C ASP A 530 12.97 -12.79 -5.91
N ASP A 531 13.90 -12.00 -6.39
CA ASP A 531 13.84 -10.55 -6.39
C ASP A 531 13.19 -9.96 -7.66
N LEU A 532 12.33 -10.71 -8.35
CA LEU A 532 11.79 -10.47 -9.70
C LEU A 532 12.85 -10.54 -10.81
N ASP A 533 14.03 -11.04 -10.51
CA ASP A 533 15.11 -11.31 -11.44
C ASP A 533 15.84 -12.60 -11.02
N GLU A 534 17.14 -12.69 -11.18
CA GLU A 534 17.93 -13.90 -10.87
C GLU A 534 18.46 -13.92 -9.40
N GLY A 535 18.16 -12.90 -8.58
CA GLY A 535 18.57 -12.80 -7.18
C GLY A 535 17.52 -13.34 -6.21
N GLU A 536 17.90 -13.44 -4.93
CA GLU A 536 17.00 -13.82 -3.81
C GLU A 536 16.56 -12.61 -3.01
N ASP A 537 15.28 -12.61 -2.59
CA ASP A 537 14.69 -11.61 -1.69
C ASP A 537 14.41 -12.26 -0.33
N PHE A 538 15.15 -11.86 0.69
CA PHE A 538 15.01 -12.43 2.03
C PHE A 538 13.88 -11.79 2.87
N GLY A 539 13.35 -10.64 2.47
CA GLY A 539 12.19 -9.97 3.07
C GLY A 539 12.30 -9.53 4.53
N ASP A 540 13.32 -9.98 5.25
CA ASP A 540 13.53 -9.78 6.69
C ASP A 540 14.03 -8.37 7.07
N LYS A 541 14.39 -7.58 6.07
CA LYS A 541 14.95 -6.22 6.24
C LYS A 541 13.90 -5.11 6.37
N CYS A 542 12.63 -5.47 6.37
CA CYS A 542 11.54 -4.52 6.51
C CYS A 542 11.08 -4.46 7.97
N GLN A 543 10.85 -3.25 8.50
CA GLN A 543 10.37 -3.01 9.86
C GLN A 543 9.23 -2.00 9.85
N SER A 544 8.30 -2.12 10.80
CA SER A 544 7.17 -1.21 10.91
C SER A 544 7.47 -0.07 11.88
N LEU A 545 7.02 1.14 11.54
CA LEU A 545 7.14 2.30 12.43
C LEU A 545 6.09 2.31 13.55
N THR A 546 5.05 1.50 13.45
CA THR A 546 3.96 1.48 14.41
C THR A 546 3.88 0.12 15.09
N HIS A 547 3.55 0.16 16.38
CA HIS A 547 3.30 -1.00 17.22
C HIS A 547 1.83 -1.09 17.60
N GLY A 548 1.34 -2.29 17.91
CA GLY A 548 -0.05 -2.53 18.28
C GLY A 548 -0.25 -3.90 18.91
N GLU A 549 -1.50 -4.33 18.95
CA GLU A 549 -1.83 -5.64 19.52
C GLU A 549 -1.35 -6.79 18.62
N THR A 550 -0.96 -7.89 19.26
CA THR A 550 -0.63 -9.13 18.56
C THR A 550 -1.87 -9.68 17.86
N PRO A 551 -1.77 -10.22 16.63
CA PRO A 551 -2.88 -10.87 15.96
C PRO A 551 -3.56 -11.94 16.84
N ILE A 552 -4.88 -11.90 16.93
CA ILE A 552 -5.69 -12.81 17.72
C ILE A 552 -5.96 -14.07 16.88
N VAL A 553 -5.63 -15.25 17.42
CA VAL A 553 -5.84 -16.54 16.76
C VAL A 553 -6.74 -17.40 17.64
N GLU A 554 -7.97 -17.65 17.18
CA GLU A 554 -8.99 -18.38 17.93
C GLU A 554 -9.50 -19.60 17.17
N SER A 555 -9.80 -20.66 17.92
CA SER A 555 -10.31 -21.93 17.38
C SER A 555 -11.59 -22.35 18.08
N PHE A 556 -12.60 -22.71 17.29
CA PHE A 556 -13.94 -23.05 17.77
C PHE A 556 -14.30 -24.49 17.45
N SER A 557 -15.26 -25.04 18.17
CA SER A 557 -15.75 -26.40 17.93
C SER A 557 -16.55 -26.54 16.65
N ASN A 558 -17.28 -25.50 16.26
CA ASN A 558 -18.14 -25.49 15.08
C ASN A 558 -18.21 -24.08 14.44
N ALA A 559 -18.76 -24.01 13.24
CA ALA A 559 -18.90 -22.79 12.45
C ALA A 559 -19.81 -21.72 13.07
N ASN A 560 -20.82 -22.14 13.86
CA ASN A 560 -21.73 -21.17 14.50
C ASN A 560 -21.02 -20.42 15.65
N ASP A 561 -20.21 -21.12 16.44
CA ASP A 561 -19.44 -20.50 17.52
C ASP A 561 -18.41 -19.51 16.95
N GLU A 562 -17.70 -19.88 15.87
CA GLU A 562 -16.80 -18.98 15.15
C GLU A 562 -17.56 -17.75 14.68
N PHE A 563 -18.71 -17.93 14.02
CA PHE A 563 -19.49 -16.82 13.49
C PHE A 563 -19.98 -15.89 14.61
N ASN A 564 -20.47 -16.43 15.71
CA ASN A 564 -20.91 -15.65 16.87
C ASN A 564 -19.77 -14.79 17.45
N PHE A 565 -18.57 -15.36 17.57
CA PHE A 565 -17.39 -14.62 17.99
C PHE A 565 -17.10 -13.45 17.02
N VAL A 566 -17.03 -13.73 15.72
CA VAL A 566 -16.72 -12.71 14.70
C VAL A 566 -17.77 -11.58 14.69
N VAL A 567 -19.07 -11.91 14.78
CA VAL A 567 -20.14 -10.91 14.86
C VAL A 567 -20.01 -10.05 16.09
N ASN A 568 -19.73 -10.66 17.26
CA ASN A 568 -19.62 -9.94 18.51
C ASN A 568 -18.42 -8.98 18.51
N GLU A 569 -17.26 -9.42 18.02
CA GLU A 569 -16.09 -8.55 17.91
C GLU A 569 -16.29 -7.42 16.88
N VAL A 570 -16.93 -7.69 15.73
CA VAL A 570 -17.30 -6.64 14.77
C VAL A 570 -18.22 -5.61 15.39
N LYS A 571 -19.25 -6.04 16.15
CA LYS A 571 -20.16 -5.12 16.85
C LYS A 571 -19.42 -4.31 17.92
N LYS A 572 -18.59 -4.95 18.73
CA LYS A 572 -17.77 -4.31 19.76
C LYS A 572 -16.86 -3.23 19.16
N LEU A 573 -16.18 -3.51 18.04
CA LEU A 573 -15.37 -2.52 17.33
C LEU A 573 -16.21 -1.36 16.81
N ASN A 574 -17.40 -1.65 16.25
CA ASN A 574 -18.31 -0.63 15.74
C ASN A 574 -18.88 0.25 16.86
N ASP A 575 -19.27 -0.34 17.99
CA ASP A 575 -19.74 0.36 19.18
C ASP A 575 -18.61 1.22 19.80
N GLY A 576 -17.35 0.77 19.66
CA GLY A 576 -16.15 1.51 20.02
C GLY A 576 -15.77 2.62 19.01
N GLY A 577 -16.62 2.91 18.01
CA GLY A 577 -16.43 4.03 17.07
C GLY A 577 -15.67 3.67 15.80
N ILE A 578 -15.35 2.40 15.55
CA ILE A 578 -14.75 1.97 14.27
C ILE A 578 -15.85 1.83 13.22
N ALA A 579 -15.74 2.55 12.12
CA ALA A 579 -16.71 2.46 11.03
C ALA A 579 -16.73 1.05 10.43
N LEU A 580 -17.89 0.50 10.09
CA LEU A 580 -18.00 -0.82 9.45
C LEU A 580 -17.24 -0.88 8.13
N THR A 581 -17.08 0.22 7.43
CA THR A 581 -16.28 0.36 6.20
C THR A 581 -14.78 0.12 6.41
N ASP A 582 -14.30 0.28 7.66
CA ASP A 582 -12.91 0.08 8.06
C ASP A 582 -12.63 -1.36 8.54
N ILE A 583 -13.66 -2.22 8.53
CA ILE A 583 -13.59 -3.62 8.95
C ILE A 583 -13.85 -4.52 7.73
N CYS A 584 -13.01 -5.52 7.55
CA CYS A 584 -13.20 -6.52 6.49
C CYS A 584 -13.20 -7.94 7.04
N VAL A 585 -14.20 -8.72 6.65
CA VAL A 585 -14.23 -10.19 6.86
C VAL A 585 -13.77 -10.86 5.58
N VAL A 586 -12.75 -11.69 5.70
CA VAL A 586 -12.05 -12.32 4.58
C VAL A 586 -12.18 -13.83 4.67
N ALA A 587 -12.64 -14.45 3.59
CA ALA A 587 -12.76 -15.92 3.49
C ALA A 587 -12.03 -16.45 2.25
N ARG A 588 -11.70 -17.75 2.24
CA ARG A 588 -10.94 -18.34 1.13
C ARG A 588 -11.77 -18.53 -0.15
N THR A 589 -13.04 -18.84 -0.03
CA THR A 589 -13.90 -19.18 -1.17
C THR A 589 -15.08 -18.22 -1.32
N LYS A 590 -15.61 -18.10 -2.55
CA LYS A 590 -16.80 -17.29 -2.82
C LYS A 590 -18.02 -17.82 -2.01
N LYS A 591 -18.18 -19.14 -1.91
CA LYS A 591 -19.26 -19.75 -1.12
C LYS A 591 -19.23 -19.26 0.33
N LEU A 592 -18.07 -19.29 0.98
CA LEU A 592 -17.94 -18.78 2.35
C LEU A 592 -18.27 -17.29 2.45
N VAL A 593 -17.86 -16.47 1.47
CA VAL A 593 -18.24 -15.06 1.41
C VAL A 593 -19.74 -14.88 1.36
N ASP A 594 -20.43 -15.65 0.50
CA ASP A 594 -21.89 -15.61 0.37
C ASP A 594 -22.59 -16.09 1.66
N ASP A 595 -22.06 -17.14 2.31
CA ASP A 595 -22.55 -17.66 3.59
C ASP A 595 -22.39 -16.62 4.71
N TYR A 596 -21.22 -15.99 4.87
CA TYR A 596 -21.00 -14.92 5.86
C TYR A 596 -21.87 -13.69 5.58
N LEU A 597 -22.06 -13.32 4.32
CA LEU A 597 -22.93 -12.20 3.95
C LEU A 597 -24.37 -12.44 4.43
N ALA A 598 -24.91 -13.64 4.20
CA ALA A 598 -26.24 -14.03 4.66
C ALA A 598 -26.35 -14.03 6.18
N LEU A 599 -25.34 -14.55 6.88
CA LEU A 599 -25.28 -14.61 8.34
C LEU A 599 -25.20 -13.22 8.99
N PHE A 600 -24.36 -12.31 8.47
CA PHE A 600 -24.27 -10.92 8.96
C PHE A 600 -25.57 -10.15 8.71
N THR A 601 -26.22 -10.35 7.56
CA THR A 601 -27.53 -9.78 7.26
C THR A 601 -28.57 -10.23 8.29
N LYS A 602 -28.61 -11.53 8.63
CA LYS A 602 -29.48 -12.10 9.66
C LYS A 602 -29.17 -11.55 11.07
N ALA A 603 -27.91 -11.27 11.35
CA ALA A 603 -27.47 -10.67 12.62
C ALA A 603 -27.71 -9.14 12.70
N GLY A 604 -28.34 -8.52 11.69
CA GLY A 604 -28.66 -7.10 11.63
C GLY A 604 -27.44 -6.19 11.35
N VAL A 605 -26.32 -6.75 10.87
CA VAL A 605 -25.13 -5.99 10.49
C VAL A 605 -25.18 -5.69 8.99
N ARG A 606 -25.22 -4.39 8.63
CA ARG A 606 -25.09 -4.00 7.21
C ARG A 606 -23.77 -4.51 6.66
N SER A 607 -23.82 -5.25 5.56
CA SER A 607 -22.64 -5.85 4.99
C SER A 607 -22.64 -5.77 3.46
N TYR A 608 -21.47 -5.71 2.87
CA TYR A 608 -21.25 -5.54 1.44
C TYR A 608 -20.16 -6.49 0.93
N ALA A 609 -20.48 -7.30 -0.09
CA ALA A 609 -19.51 -8.20 -0.72
C ALA A 609 -18.71 -7.49 -1.82
N ILE A 610 -17.39 -7.50 -1.73
CA ILE A 610 -16.49 -6.95 -2.76
C ILE A 610 -16.47 -7.88 -3.97
N LYS A 611 -16.93 -7.39 -5.14
CA LYS A 611 -17.09 -8.17 -6.38
C LYS A 611 -15.96 -7.93 -7.39
N ARG A 612 -15.71 -8.92 -8.28
CA ARG A 612 -14.63 -8.91 -9.27
C ARG A 612 -14.72 -7.74 -10.26
N ASN A 613 -15.92 -7.42 -10.72
CA ASN A 613 -16.14 -6.56 -11.87
C ASN A 613 -16.71 -5.18 -11.49
N LYS A 614 -16.68 -4.82 -10.22
CA LYS A 614 -17.12 -3.51 -9.74
C LYS A 614 -16.00 -2.88 -8.91
N ILE A 615 -15.69 -1.63 -9.22
CA ILE A 615 -14.87 -0.78 -8.37
C ILE A 615 -15.57 -0.71 -7.01
N GLU A 616 -14.80 -0.86 -5.92
CA GLU A 616 -15.33 -0.74 -4.58
C GLU A 616 -15.92 0.66 -4.39
N ASP A 617 -17.19 0.71 -4.03
CA ASP A 617 -17.85 1.95 -3.68
C ASP A 617 -17.74 2.18 -2.17
N ARG A 618 -16.78 2.99 -1.77
CA ARG A 618 -16.53 3.34 -0.36
C ARG A 618 -17.62 4.23 0.26
N SER A 619 -18.51 4.80 -0.56
CA SER A 619 -19.64 5.59 -0.06
C SER A 619 -20.74 4.73 0.57
N HIS A 620 -20.79 3.43 0.26
CA HIS A 620 -21.73 2.50 0.89
C HIS A 620 -21.30 2.17 2.32
N ASP A 621 -22.14 2.58 3.28
CA ASP A 621 -21.94 2.20 4.68
C ASP A 621 -22.21 0.70 4.89
N GLY A 622 -21.27 -0.02 5.51
CA GLY A 622 -21.41 -1.44 5.84
C GLY A 622 -20.08 -2.18 5.93
N LEU A 623 -20.13 -3.31 6.61
CA LEU A 623 -19.03 -4.24 6.77
C LEU A 623 -18.59 -4.79 5.40
N ARG A 624 -17.29 -4.81 5.14
CA ARG A 624 -16.75 -5.40 3.90
C ARG A 624 -16.55 -6.91 4.07
N ILE A 625 -17.03 -7.68 3.09
CA ILE A 625 -16.80 -9.14 3.05
C ILE A 625 -16.19 -9.48 1.71
N ALA A 626 -15.08 -10.23 1.69
CA ALA A 626 -14.34 -10.49 0.47
C ALA A 626 -13.61 -11.84 0.49
N THR A 627 -13.24 -12.33 -0.70
CA THR A 627 -12.27 -13.41 -0.76
C THR A 627 -10.85 -12.86 -0.55
N MET A 628 -9.91 -13.71 -0.08
CA MET A 628 -8.51 -13.34 0.10
C MET A 628 -7.88 -12.73 -1.16
N HIS A 629 -8.26 -13.16 -2.36
CA HIS A 629 -7.76 -12.59 -3.61
C HIS A 629 -8.27 -11.18 -3.86
N ARG A 630 -9.48 -10.84 -3.35
CA ARG A 630 -10.13 -9.55 -3.61
C ARG A 630 -9.67 -8.43 -2.70
N VAL A 631 -9.11 -8.77 -1.54
CA VAL A 631 -8.56 -7.76 -0.62
C VAL A 631 -7.18 -7.28 -1.04
N LYS A 632 -6.53 -7.91 -2.03
CA LYS A 632 -5.25 -7.43 -2.55
C LYS A 632 -5.39 -6.00 -3.11
N GLY A 633 -4.52 -5.10 -2.65
CA GLY A 633 -4.56 -3.67 -2.99
C GLY A 633 -5.50 -2.83 -2.10
N LEU A 634 -6.37 -3.45 -1.29
CA LEU A 634 -7.24 -2.74 -0.35
C LEU A 634 -6.60 -2.63 1.05
N GLU A 635 -7.17 -1.77 1.89
CA GLU A 635 -6.70 -1.53 3.25
C GLU A 635 -7.87 -1.33 4.20
N PHE A 636 -7.74 -1.88 5.42
CA PHE A 636 -8.75 -1.81 6.47
C PHE A 636 -8.07 -1.58 7.84
N LYS A 637 -8.77 -1.01 8.79
CA LYS A 637 -8.26 -0.91 10.18
C LYS A 637 -8.19 -2.29 10.82
N TYR A 638 -9.24 -3.11 10.63
CA TYR A 638 -9.34 -4.45 11.19
C TYR A 638 -9.70 -5.47 10.12
N VAL A 639 -9.04 -6.62 10.16
CA VAL A 639 -9.30 -7.74 9.22
C VAL A 639 -9.58 -9.01 10.01
N PHE A 640 -10.72 -9.64 9.72
CA PHE A 640 -11.10 -10.96 10.22
C PHE A 640 -10.88 -11.98 9.12
N ILE A 641 -9.97 -12.92 9.33
CA ILE A 641 -9.70 -14.03 8.40
C ILE A 641 -10.37 -15.27 8.96
N THR A 642 -11.46 -15.68 8.32
CA THR A 642 -12.37 -16.70 8.85
C THR A 642 -12.22 -18.04 8.17
N ALA A 643 -12.63 -19.10 8.85
CA ALA A 643 -12.58 -20.48 8.38
C ALA A 643 -11.17 -20.92 7.94
N VAL A 644 -10.15 -20.56 8.74
CA VAL A 644 -8.76 -20.96 8.50
C VAL A 644 -8.56 -22.42 8.90
N ASN A 645 -9.32 -23.30 8.25
CA ASN A 645 -9.41 -24.73 8.54
C ASN A 645 -8.54 -25.55 7.60
N ASN A 646 -8.16 -26.74 8.05
CA ASN A 646 -7.55 -27.75 7.19
C ASN A 646 -8.45 -28.03 5.96
N ARG A 647 -7.88 -28.18 4.77
CA ARG A 647 -8.51 -28.33 3.46
C ARG A 647 -9.25 -27.10 2.89
N ILE A 648 -9.41 -26.03 3.69
CA ILE A 648 -9.90 -24.73 3.22
C ILE A 648 -8.73 -23.81 2.99
N ILE A 649 -7.78 -23.77 3.93
CA ILE A 649 -6.50 -23.06 3.80
C ILE A 649 -5.39 -24.01 4.25
N PRO A 650 -4.57 -24.51 3.32
CA PRO A 650 -4.65 -24.34 1.86
C PRO A 650 -5.90 -25.02 1.26
N LEU A 651 -6.39 -24.42 0.16
CA LEU A 651 -7.52 -24.99 -0.56
C LEU A 651 -7.11 -26.33 -1.20
N GLN A 652 -7.80 -27.41 -0.85
CA GLN A 652 -7.43 -28.77 -1.27
C GLN A 652 -7.33 -28.89 -2.80
N SER A 653 -8.27 -28.30 -3.56
CA SER A 653 -8.23 -28.31 -5.01
C SER A 653 -7.06 -27.53 -5.62
N ALA A 654 -6.53 -26.53 -4.93
CA ALA A 654 -5.39 -25.75 -5.40
C ALA A 654 -4.04 -26.49 -5.23
N ILE A 655 -3.95 -27.35 -4.18
CA ILE A 655 -2.72 -28.08 -3.85
C ILE A 655 -2.75 -29.56 -4.32
N ASN A 656 -3.87 -30.01 -4.86
CA ASN A 656 -3.99 -31.38 -5.38
C ASN A 656 -3.31 -31.49 -6.75
N ASN A 657 -1.97 -31.52 -6.74
CA ASN A 657 -1.15 -31.67 -7.95
C ASN A 657 -0.19 -32.84 -7.77
N LYS A 658 -0.10 -33.70 -8.79
CA LYS A 658 0.85 -34.85 -8.82
C LYS A 658 2.28 -34.42 -9.02
N ASP A 659 2.52 -33.27 -9.60
CA ASP A 659 3.84 -32.68 -9.77
C ASP A 659 4.31 -32.02 -8.47
N ALA A 660 5.42 -32.51 -7.90
CA ALA A 660 5.93 -32.07 -6.60
C ALA A 660 6.31 -30.55 -6.59
N ILE A 661 6.88 -30.05 -7.71
CA ILE A 661 7.26 -28.63 -7.82
C ILE A 661 6.01 -27.78 -7.89
N SER A 662 5.05 -28.10 -8.76
CA SER A 662 3.78 -27.38 -8.87
C SER A 662 2.97 -27.41 -7.57
N LYS A 663 3.06 -28.51 -6.81
CA LYS A 663 2.43 -28.62 -5.49
C LYS A 663 3.10 -27.68 -4.48
N ALA A 664 4.43 -27.66 -4.42
CA ALA A 664 5.18 -26.77 -3.53
C ALA A 664 4.89 -25.29 -3.86
N GLU A 665 4.87 -24.92 -5.15
CA GLU A 665 4.48 -23.57 -5.60
C GLU A 665 3.05 -23.23 -5.22
N SER A 666 2.12 -24.19 -5.30
CA SER A 666 0.73 -23.96 -4.90
C SER A 666 0.62 -23.71 -3.39
N ILE A 667 1.36 -24.47 -2.57
CA ILE A 667 1.42 -24.27 -1.12
C ILE A 667 2.03 -22.89 -0.79
N ALA A 668 3.10 -22.51 -1.47
CA ALA A 668 3.70 -21.19 -1.32
C ALA A 668 2.70 -20.06 -1.68
N SER A 669 1.98 -20.20 -2.80
CA SER A 669 0.93 -19.25 -3.19
C SER A 669 -0.20 -19.14 -2.15
N GLU A 670 -0.64 -20.25 -1.54
CA GLU A 670 -1.67 -20.23 -0.48
C GLU A 670 -1.15 -19.55 0.80
N LYS A 671 0.12 -19.73 1.16
CA LYS A 671 0.77 -19.00 2.26
C LYS A 671 0.88 -17.50 1.95
N CYS A 672 1.31 -17.13 0.74
CA CYS A 672 1.35 -15.74 0.29
C CYS A 672 -0.06 -15.11 0.29
N LEU A 673 -1.09 -15.87 -0.04
CA LEU A 673 -2.47 -15.39 -0.01
C LEU A 673 -2.94 -15.06 1.40
N LEU A 674 -2.59 -15.90 2.39
CA LEU A 674 -2.86 -15.64 3.81
C LEU A 674 -2.04 -14.43 4.31
N TYR A 675 -0.76 -14.35 3.95
CA TYR A 675 0.11 -13.20 4.21
C TYR A 675 -0.49 -11.90 3.66
N VAL A 676 -0.95 -11.91 2.41
CA VAL A 676 -1.61 -10.74 1.80
C VAL A 676 -2.85 -10.34 2.58
N ALA A 677 -3.70 -11.30 2.99
CA ALA A 677 -4.91 -11.00 3.75
C ALA A 677 -4.58 -10.34 5.11
N MET A 678 -3.60 -10.87 5.86
CA MET A 678 -3.16 -10.29 7.13
C MET A 678 -2.60 -8.88 6.98
N THR A 679 -1.77 -8.65 5.97
CA THR A 679 -1.12 -7.35 5.71
C THR A 679 -2.05 -6.29 5.13
N ARG A 680 -3.35 -6.57 5.00
CA ARG A 680 -4.39 -5.56 4.70
C ARG A 680 -4.83 -4.79 5.93
N ALA A 681 -4.55 -5.31 7.13
CA ALA A 681 -4.89 -4.66 8.38
C ALA A 681 -3.86 -3.59 8.77
N GLN A 682 -4.38 -2.48 9.30
CA GLN A 682 -3.58 -1.40 9.84
C GLN A 682 -3.41 -1.52 11.36
N LYS A 683 -4.45 -1.96 12.09
CA LYS A 683 -4.50 -1.97 13.56
C LYS A 683 -4.62 -3.35 14.18
N GLY A 684 -5.46 -4.24 13.61
CA GLY A 684 -5.70 -5.54 14.22
C GLY A 684 -6.11 -6.62 13.22
N VAL A 685 -5.68 -7.86 13.51
CA VAL A 685 -6.00 -9.05 12.73
C VAL A 685 -6.59 -10.10 13.66
N TYR A 686 -7.73 -10.65 13.25
CA TYR A 686 -8.37 -11.80 13.87
C TYR A 686 -8.32 -12.97 12.91
N ILE A 687 -7.73 -14.08 13.32
CA ILE A 687 -7.65 -15.33 12.55
C ILE A 687 -8.50 -16.35 13.26
N THR A 688 -9.55 -16.82 12.62
CA THR A 688 -10.49 -17.78 13.24
C THR A 688 -10.57 -19.09 12.48
N SER A 689 -10.81 -20.16 13.21
CA SER A 689 -11.00 -21.51 12.65
C SER A 689 -12.03 -22.28 13.45
N TYR A 690 -12.62 -23.31 12.84
CA TYR A 690 -13.48 -24.28 13.52
C TYR A 690 -13.14 -25.71 13.14
N GLY A 691 -13.32 -26.65 14.07
CA GLY A 691 -12.90 -28.02 13.90
C GLY A 691 -11.38 -28.17 13.80
N LYS A 692 -10.87 -28.82 12.73
CA LYS A 692 -9.43 -28.97 12.53
C LYS A 692 -8.83 -27.69 11.90
N LYS A 693 -8.02 -26.97 12.69
CA LYS A 693 -7.32 -25.76 12.20
C LYS A 693 -6.34 -26.09 11.06
N SER A 694 -6.03 -25.08 10.26
CA SER A 694 -5.03 -25.16 9.19
C SER A 694 -3.65 -25.47 9.74
N ASP A 695 -2.90 -26.29 9.01
CA ASP A 695 -1.49 -26.57 9.33
C ASP A 695 -0.59 -25.32 9.14
N PHE A 696 -1.10 -24.24 8.53
CA PHE A 696 -0.40 -22.94 8.41
C PHE A 696 -0.39 -22.14 9.73
N LEU A 697 -1.22 -22.51 10.70
CA LEU A 697 -1.33 -21.89 12.02
C LEU A 697 -0.65 -22.72 13.13
N SER A 698 0.06 -23.79 12.76
CA SER A 698 0.74 -24.68 13.70
C SER A 698 2.11 -24.15 14.09
#